data_ffd4f754e60a993178137a3a5d66ae32
#
_entry.id   ffd4f754e60a993178137a3a5d66ae32
#
_cell.length_a   1.000
_cell.length_b   1.000
_cell.length_c   1.000
_cell.angle_alpha   90.00
_cell.angle_beta   90.00
_cell.angle_gamma   90.00
#
_symmetry.space_group_name_H-M   'P 1'
#
loop_
_entity.id
_entity.type
_entity.pdbx_description
1 polymer ?
#
loop_
_entity_poly.entity_id
_entity_poly.type
_entity_poly.pdbx_seq_one_letter_code
_entity_poly.pdbx_strand_id
1 'polypeptide(L)'
;RETGEVIAAAPAENVRRERPAPGDIVILLGGSTGRDGCGGATGSSKSHTLKSLETCGAEVQKGNAPEERKLQRLFRNGEACRMIKRCNDFGAGGVSVAIGELADGLEIDLNAVPKKYEGLDGTELAISESQERMAVVVAPEDVDRFLTLADSENLQAVPVAVVKAEPRLVMNWNGKAIVDISREFLNSNGAEKHITAAPEKPQPYGRQVNGGFAENYTALADDLNICSKRGLAEQFDSTIGAGTVLMPFGGRNQLTPIQAMVQKISVEKRHTDDCSLMAWGYNPFISEKSPYHGAYLAVIESVSKLIATGAEFSDVYLTFQEYFERLSKDEKRWGKPLAALLGAFKAQTDLGIAAIGGKDSMSGTFEKLDVPPTLVSFAVTTDKVKNVTANEFKKAGDKVVLIAPEYNKNDLPDIASLLAVYGKVTSLLRSGKALACYTPTYGGIAEAVMKMCFGNSLGFKFSDGISLDTIFGYCYGGFLLEVTEDIEGAVKIGEITSDGKISYRGEEISLGKLLGAYEDKLESVFRCNISSTQPDPENFAYTAQNRAAPAVRRAKPRVLIPVFPGTNCEYDSAKAMRDAGAEPEIFVINNRSADKVAESVERFAESMKKAQVVFIPGGFSGGDEPDGSGKFITAFFRNAAVKAEVADLLDNRG
;
A
#
# COMPACT_ATOMS: atom_id res chain seq x y z
N ARG A 1 7.82 13.74 -4.93
CA ARG A 1 8.09 12.33 -4.58
C ARG A 1 6.87 11.76 -3.88
N GLU A 2 6.53 10.53 -4.18
CA GLU A 2 5.48 9.79 -3.50
C GLU A 2 6.08 9.00 -2.35
N THR A 3 5.35 8.90 -1.24
CA THR A 3 5.62 8.00 -0.13
C THR A 3 4.45 7.04 -0.01
N GLY A 4 4.70 5.78 0.27
CA GLY A 4 3.66 4.78 0.36
C GLY A 4 4.05 3.63 1.29
N GLU A 5 3.05 2.92 1.78
CA GLU A 5 3.20 1.76 2.65
C GLU A 5 2.28 0.65 2.17
N VAL A 6 2.76 -0.59 2.24
CA VAL A 6 1.99 -1.79 1.90
C VAL A 6 1.97 -2.73 3.09
N ILE A 7 0.77 -3.13 3.50
CA ILE A 7 0.56 -4.09 4.58
C ILE A 7 0.01 -5.39 4.01
N ALA A 8 0.65 -6.49 4.36
CA ALA A 8 0.24 -7.83 3.96
C ALA A 8 0.29 -8.80 5.15
N ALA A 9 -0.37 -9.95 5.00
CA ALA A 9 -0.37 -11.01 5.98
C ALA A 9 -0.03 -12.36 5.32
N ALA A 10 0.68 -13.21 6.06
CA ALA A 10 0.99 -14.58 5.65
C ALA A 10 0.74 -15.53 6.83
N PRO A 11 0.48 -16.84 6.58
CA PRO A 11 0.45 -17.82 7.64
C PRO A 11 1.78 -17.87 8.40
N ALA A 12 1.74 -17.83 9.72
CA ALA A 12 2.94 -17.74 10.55
C ALA A 12 3.93 -18.90 10.32
N GLU A 13 3.41 -20.11 10.05
CA GLU A 13 4.21 -21.30 9.76
C GLU A 13 4.98 -21.23 8.42
N ASN A 14 4.60 -20.29 7.54
CA ASN A 14 5.29 -20.08 6.25
C ASN A 14 6.38 -19.01 6.34
N VAL A 15 6.49 -18.30 7.47
CA VAL A 15 7.51 -17.26 7.68
C VAL A 15 8.70 -17.86 8.39
N ARG A 16 9.86 -17.90 7.67
CA ARG A 16 11.14 -18.37 8.22
C ARG A 16 12.15 -17.22 8.22
N ARG A 17 13.02 -17.20 9.22
CA ARG A 17 14.15 -16.27 9.36
C ARG A 17 15.36 -17.04 9.89
N GLU A 18 15.84 -17.97 9.08
CA GLU A 18 17.00 -18.78 9.43
C GLU A 18 18.28 -18.16 8.88
N ARG A 19 19.36 -18.29 9.63
CA ARG A 19 20.67 -17.90 9.12
C ARG A 19 21.12 -18.93 8.09
N PRO A 20 21.46 -18.52 6.85
CA PRO A 20 22.01 -19.44 5.85
C PRO A 20 23.29 -20.13 6.34
N ALA A 21 23.46 -21.40 6.00
CA ALA A 21 24.59 -22.21 6.35
C ALA A 21 25.50 -22.46 5.12
N PRO A 22 26.81 -22.68 5.31
CA PRO A 22 27.70 -23.05 4.23
C PRO A 22 27.19 -24.29 3.46
N GLY A 23 27.14 -24.19 2.14
CA GLY A 23 26.56 -25.17 1.24
C GLY A 23 25.14 -24.87 0.77
N ASP A 24 24.41 -23.98 1.43
CA ASP A 24 23.11 -23.54 0.96
C ASP A 24 23.22 -22.87 -0.42
N ILE A 25 22.16 -23.02 -1.21
CA ILE A 25 22.11 -22.54 -2.59
C ILE A 25 21.24 -21.29 -2.67
N VAL A 26 21.73 -20.28 -3.38
CA VAL A 26 20.94 -19.10 -3.72
C VAL A 26 20.34 -19.28 -5.11
N ILE A 27 19.01 -19.18 -5.19
CA ILE A 27 18.25 -19.29 -6.42
C ILE A 27 17.70 -17.91 -6.78
N LEU A 28 17.95 -17.47 -8.01
CA LEU A 28 17.34 -16.29 -8.59
C LEU A 28 16.02 -16.69 -9.26
N LEU A 29 14.94 -16.00 -8.89
CA LEU A 29 13.59 -16.20 -9.40
C LEU A 29 13.17 -15.02 -10.26
N GLY A 30 12.36 -15.25 -11.29
CA GLY A 30 11.65 -14.22 -12.03
C GLY A 30 12.33 -13.77 -13.31
N GLY A 31 12.24 -12.49 -13.59
CA GLY A 31 12.64 -11.89 -14.87
C GLY A 31 14.13 -11.96 -15.20
N SER A 32 14.45 -11.78 -16.48
CA SER A 32 15.81 -11.72 -16.96
C SER A 32 16.44 -10.32 -16.78
N THR A 33 17.77 -10.27 -16.71
CA THR A 33 18.55 -9.05 -16.46
C THR A 33 18.77 -8.25 -17.72
N GLY A 34 18.52 -6.95 -17.67
CA GLY A 34 18.87 -5.95 -18.69
C GLY A 34 19.73 -4.84 -18.08
N ARG A 35 19.86 -3.70 -18.79
CA ARG A 35 20.54 -2.48 -18.26
C ARG A 35 19.65 -1.61 -17.39
N ASP A 36 18.53 -2.15 -16.93
CA ASP A 36 17.58 -1.42 -16.10
C ASP A 36 18.26 -1.00 -14.79
N GLY A 37 18.17 0.27 -14.45
CA GLY A 37 18.61 0.79 -13.15
C GLY A 37 20.12 0.70 -12.86
N CYS A 38 20.99 0.46 -13.85
CA CYS A 38 22.45 0.39 -13.62
C CYS A 38 23.05 1.68 -13.00
N GLY A 39 22.34 2.80 -13.05
CA GLY A 39 22.66 4.02 -12.31
C GLY A 39 21.80 4.25 -11.07
N GLY A 40 20.87 3.36 -10.73
CA GLY A 40 19.70 3.58 -9.89
C GLY A 40 19.98 4.11 -8.50
N ALA A 41 20.72 3.39 -7.67
CA ALA A 41 21.03 3.83 -6.30
C ALA A 41 21.80 5.17 -6.29
N THR A 42 22.72 5.33 -7.22
CA THR A 42 23.45 6.60 -7.40
C THR A 42 22.51 7.67 -7.98
N GLY A 43 21.62 7.34 -8.89
CA GLY A 43 20.63 8.25 -9.48
C GLY A 43 19.62 8.76 -8.46
N SER A 44 19.07 7.89 -7.62
CA SER A 44 18.10 8.28 -6.57
C SER A 44 18.70 9.16 -5.47
N SER A 45 20.02 9.10 -5.29
CA SER A 45 20.76 9.88 -4.31
C SER A 45 21.35 11.18 -4.87
N LYS A 46 21.17 11.48 -6.17
CA LYS A 46 21.58 12.72 -6.80
C LYS A 46 20.42 13.72 -6.84
N SER A 47 20.73 15.01 -6.73
CA SER A 47 19.76 16.06 -7.05
C SER A 47 19.45 16.03 -8.54
N HIS A 48 18.17 16.01 -8.90
CA HIS A 48 17.72 16.03 -10.28
C HIS A 48 17.71 17.43 -10.85
N THR A 49 17.99 17.56 -12.16
CA THR A 49 17.89 18.78 -12.94
C THR A 49 17.00 18.51 -14.16
N LEU A 50 16.58 19.54 -14.88
CA LEU A 50 15.82 19.37 -16.13
C LEU A 50 16.54 18.46 -17.12
N LYS A 51 17.88 18.51 -17.18
CA LYS A 51 18.69 17.63 -18.02
C LYS A 51 18.59 16.14 -17.63
N SER A 52 18.28 15.85 -16.38
CA SER A 52 18.08 14.46 -15.93
C SER A 52 16.91 13.78 -16.64
N LEU A 53 15.86 14.52 -17.02
CA LEU A 53 14.71 14.00 -17.79
C LEU A 53 15.12 13.51 -19.18
N GLU A 54 16.12 14.14 -19.79
CA GLU A 54 16.62 13.78 -21.12
C GLU A 54 17.62 12.60 -21.08
N THR A 55 18.41 12.48 -20.01
CA THR A 55 19.53 11.53 -19.93
C THR A 55 19.22 10.23 -19.22
N CYS A 56 18.21 10.20 -18.33
CA CYS A 56 17.92 9.04 -17.47
C CYS A 56 16.87 8.08 -18.05
N GLY A 57 16.38 8.29 -19.28
CA GLY A 57 15.31 7.47 -19.86
C GLY A 57 15.66 5.97 -20.01
N ALA A 58 16.94 5.63 -20.19
CA ALA A 58 17.41 4.24 -20.27
C ALA A 58 17.63 3.59 -18.89
N GLU A 59 17.73 4.38 -17.83
CA GLU A 59 17.96 3.93 -16.45
C GLU A 59 16.66 3.71 -15.68
N VAL A 60 15.50 4.06 -16.27
CA VAL A 60 14.20 3.89 -15.63
C VAL A 60 13.86 2.41 -15.51
N GLN A 61 13.57 1.99 -14.30
CA GLN A 61 13.03 0.64 -14.04
C GLN A 61 11.67 0.50 -14.72
N LYS A 62 11.47 -0.64 -15.39
CA LYS A 62 10.21 -0.97 -16.07
C LYS A 62 9.58 -2.16 -15.36
N GLY A 63 8.35 -1.98 -14.85
CA GLY A 63 7.58 -3.05 -14.26
C GLY A 63 7.18 -4.13 -15.26
N ASN A 64 7.03 -5.38 -14.78
CA ASN A 64 6.55 -6.52 -15.53
C ASN A 64 5.50 -7.28 -14.68
N ALA A 65 4.29 -6.75 -14.66
CA ALA A 65 3.21 -7.30 -13.86
C ALA A 65 2.90 -8.79 -14.11
N PRO A 66 2.98 -9.33 -15.36
CA PRO A 66 2.86 -10.77 -15.59
C PRO A 66 3.91 -11.61 -14.87
N GLU A 67 5.15 -11.14 -14.77
CA GLU A 67 6.22 -11.86 -14.06
C GLU A 67 6.05 -11.77 -12.54
N GLU A 68 5.68 -10.60 -12.04
CA GLU A 68 5.34 -10.38 -10.63
C GLU A 68 4.22 -11.34 -10.18
N ARG A 69 3.19 -11.56 -11.02
CA ARG A 69 2.10 -12.48 -10.69
C ARG A 69 2.56 -13.93 -10.50
N LYS A 70 3.55 -14.38 -11.26
CA LYS A 70 4.12 -15.73 -11.11
C LYS A 70 4.86 -15.86 -9.77
N LEU A 71 5.66 -14.84 -9.41
CA LEU A 71 6.31 -14.76 -8.10
C LEU A 71 5.27 -14.81 -6.97
N GLN A 72 4.22 -14.00 -7.05
CA GLN A 72 3.15 -14.00 -6.04
C GLN A 72 2.49 -15.37 -5.87
N ARG A 73 2.27 -16.13 -6.95
CA ARG A 73 1.73 -17.48 -6.85
C ARG A 73 2.67 -18.44 -6.15
N LEU A 74 3.97 -18.40 -6.48
CA LEU A 74 4.97 -19.24 -5.80
C LEU A 74 5.04 -18.93 -4.31
N PHE A 75 5.07 -17.64 -3.93
CA PHE A 75 5.10 -17.21 -2.52
C PHE A 75 3.78 -17.43 -1.76
N ARG A 76 2.70 -17.83 -2.43
CA ARG A 76 1.48 -18.36 -1.80
C ARG A 76 1.56 -19.86 -1.53
N ASN A 77 2.49 -20.57 -2.13
CA ASN A 77 2.68 -21.98 -1.90
C ASN A 77 3.44 -22.21 -0.58
N GLY A 78 2.74 -22.68 0.45
CA GLY A 78 3.32 -22.92 1.77
C GLY A 78 4.48 -23.94 1.76
N GLU A 79 4.48 -24.92 0.83
CA GLU A 79 5.62 -25.84 0.66
C GLU A 79 6.87 -25.10 0.21
N ALA A 80 6.74 -24.25 -0.83
CA ALA A 80 7.85 -23.44 -1.32
C ALA A 80 8.37 -22.46 -0.25
N CYS A 81 7.45 -21.75 0.44
CA CYS A 81 7.83 -20.81 1.50
C CYS A 81 8.61 -21.46 2.64
N ARG A 82 8.24 -22.68 3.04
CA ARG A 82 8.93 -23.41 4.12
C ARG A 82 10.32 -23.94 3.74
N MET A 83 10.67 -23.96 2.46
CA MET A 83 12.03 -24.25 1.99
C MET A 83 12.93 -23.03 2.01
N ILE A 84 12.36 -21.82 1.96
CA ILE A 84 13.10 -20.56 1.91
C ILE A 84 13.60 -20.20 3.31
N LYS A 85 14.92 -20.17 3.51
CA LYS A 85 15.56 -19.71 4.75
C LYS A 85 15.61 -18.19 4.85
N ARG A 86 15.94 -17.52 3.74
CA ARG A 86 15.99 -16.08 3.56
C ARG A 86 15.64 -15.70 2.12
N CYS A 87 15.15 -14.48 1.93
CA CYS A 87 14.93 -13.92 0.60
C CYS A 87 15.14 -12.40 0.61
N ASN A 88 15.48 -11.86 -0.55
CA ASN A 88 15.50 -10.43 -0.85
C ASN A 88 14.89 -10.19 -2.23
N ASP A 89 14.29 -9.01 -2.41
CA ASP A 89 13.91 -8.49 -3.72
C ASP A 89 15.11 -7.87 -4.44
N PHE A 90 14.98 -7.67 -5.75
CA PHE A 90 15.97 -6.97 -6.56
C PHE A 90 15.60 -5.49 -6.68
N GLY A 91 16.16 -4.70 -5.78
CA GLY A 91 16.14 -3.25 -5.85
C GLY A 91 17.52 -2.69 -6.25
N ALA A 92 17.84 -1.51 -5.72
CA ALA A 92 19.09 -0.82 -5.96
C ALA A 92 20.31 -1.71 -5.65
N GLY A 93 21.26 -1.76 -6.60
CA GLY A 93 22.46 -2.56 -6.51
C GLY A 93 22.32 -3.99 -7.02
N GLY A 94 21.15 -4.39 -7.51
CA GLY A 94 20.93 -5.66 -8.22
C GLY A 94 21.44 -6.88 -7.47
N VAL A 95 22.16 -7.78 -8.17
CA VAL A 95 22.75 -9.00 -7.61
C VAL A 95 23.67 -8.70 -6.42
N SER A 96 24.43 -7.59 -6.48
CA SER A 96 25.39 -7.21 -5.43
C SER A 96 24.72 -6.99 -4.09
N VAL A 97 23.48 -6.48 -4.08
CA VAL A 97 22.71 -6.22 -2.86
C VAL A 97 21.73 -7.35 -2.59
N ALA A 98 20.85 -7.69 -3.53
CA ALA A 98 19.82 -8.70 -3.34
C ALA A 98 20.38 -10.05 -2.91
N ILE A 99 21.50 -10.49 -3.49
CA ILE A 99 22.18 -11.73 -3.12
C ILE A 99 23.25 -11.44 -2.06
N GLY A 100 24.03 -10.37 -2.26
CA GLY A 100 25.18 -10.06 -1.39
C GLY A 100 24.85 -9.86 0.08
N GLU A 101 23.62 -9.55 0.43
CA GLU A 101 23.14 -9.36 1.81
C GLU A 101 22.54 -10.62 2.45
N LEU A 102 22.37 -11.72 1.68
CA LEU A 102 21.71 -12.93 2.19
C LEU A 102 22.55 -13.71 3.19
N ALA A 103 23.89 -13.72 3.02
CA ALA A 103 24.81 -14.40 3.92
C ALA A 103 26.17 -13.70 4.02
N ASP A 104 26.94 -14.01 5.06
CA ASP A 104 28.26 -13.41 5.28
C ASP A 104 29.29 -13.86 4.23
N GLY A 105 29.27 -15.14 3.86
CA GLY A 105 30.12 -15.73 2.82
C GLY A 105 29.30 -16.15 1.61
N LEU A 106 29.65 -15.66 0.42
CA LEU A 106 28.94 -15.95 -0.83
C LEU A 106 29.89 -16.05 -2.01
N GLU A 107 29.66 -17.07 -2.83
CA GLU A 107 30.31 -17.21 -4.14
C GLU A 107 29.22 -17.19 -5.23
N ILE A 108 29.19 -16.11 -6.03
CA ILE A 108 28.18 -15.83 -7.05
C ILE A 108 28.75 -16.08 -8.43
N ASP A 109 28.05 -16.84 -9.25
CA ASP A 109 28.35 -17.02 -10.69
C ASP A 109 27.46 -16.08 -11.53
N LEU A 110 28.02 -14.97 -11.98
CA LEU A 110 27.33 -14.01 -12.84
C LEU A 110 27.01 -14.56 -14.24
N ASN A 111 27.68 -15.63 -14.70
CA ASN A 111 27.34 -16.28 -15.96
C ASN A 111 26.01 -17.04 -15.89
N ALA A 112 25.63 -17.49 -14.69
CA ALA A 112 24.35 -18.17 -14.45
C ALA A 112 23.17 -17.19 -14.40
N VAL A 113 23.41 -15.89 -14.25
CA VAL A 113 22.34 -14.87 -14.17
C VAL A 113 21.61 -14.75 -15.51
N PRO A 114 20.28 -14.96 -15.59
CA PRO A 114 19.51 -14.87 -16.81
C PRO A 114 19.57 -13.46 -17.44
N LYS A 115 19.75 -13.38 -18.74
CA LYS A 115 19.90 -12.14 -19.51
C LYS A 115 18.73 -11.93 -20.48
N LYS A 116 18.28 -10.69 -20.62
CA LYS A 116 17.29 -10.30 -21.65
C LYS A 116 17.88 -10.32 -23.06
N TYR A 117 19.19 -10.03 -23.16
CA TYR A 117 19.95 -9.95 -24.42
C TYR A 117 21.44 -10.14 -24.15
N GLU A 118 22.18 -10.47 -25.18
CA GLU A 118 23.64 -10.59 -25.10
C GLU A 118 24.33 -9.21 -25.04
N GLY A 119 25.58 -9.19 -24.57
CA GLY A 119 26.42 -7.98 -24.50
C GLY A 119 26.36 -7.24 -23.17
N LEU A 120 25.76 -7.85 -22.13
CA LEU A 120 25.91 -7.39 -20.75
C LEU A 120 27.28 -7.82 -20.22
N ASP A 121 27.99 -6.89 -19.59
CA ASP A 121 29.25 -7.20 -18.89
C ASP A 121 29.00 -7.61 -17.43
N GLY A 122 30.09 -8.04 -16.76
CA GLY A 122 30.01 -8.50 -15.38
C GLY A 122 29.54 -7.41 -14.40
N THR A 123 29.90 -6.16 -14.66
CA THR A 123 29.47 -5.03 -13.81
C THR A 123 27.96 -4.79 -13.98
N GLU A 124 27.47 -4.74 -15.21
CA GLU A 124 26.05 -4.57 -15.51
C GLU A 124 25.22 -5.70 -14.89
N LEU A 125 25.69 -6.95 -14.99
CA LEU A 125 25.03 -8.11 -14.35
C LEU A 125 25.01 -8.00 -12.83
N ALA A 126 26.07 -7.47 -12.23
CA ALA A 126 26.19 -7.35 -10.78
C ALA A 126 25.29 -6.26 -10.17
N ILE A 127 25.03 -5.17 -10.91
CA ILE A 127 24.35 -3.98 -10.34
C ILE A 127 23.00 -3.65 -10.97
N SER A 128 22.58 -4.37 -12.02
CA SER A 128 21.29 -4.11 -12.67
C SER A 128 20.10 -4.33 -11.75
N GLU A 129 19.17 -3.38 -11.75
CA GLU A 129 17.92 -3.40 -10.98
C GLU A 129 16.72 -3.90 -11.78
N SER A 130 16.91 -4.80 -12.77
CA SER A 130 15.74 -5.37 -13.47
C SER A 130 14.75 -5.92 -12.47
N GLN A 131 13.50 -5.39 -12.52
CA GLN A 131 12.44 -5.65 -11.55
C GLN A 131 11.81 -7.04 -11.71
N GLU A 132 10.94 -7.39 -10.77
CA GLU A 132 10.23 -8.67 -10.67
C GLU A 132 11.19 -9.85 -10.63
N ARG A 133 12.20 -9.72 -9.76
CA ARG A 133 13.13 -10.78 -9.40
C ARG A 133 13.21 -10.93 -7.89
N MET A 134 13.42 -12.16 -7.43
CA MET A 134 13.68 -12.47 -6.02
C MET A 134 14.91 -13.37 -5.92
N ALA A 135 15.70 -13.17 -4.89
CA ALA A 135 16.76 -14.10 -4.49
C ALA A 135 16.32 -14.87 -3.24
N VAL A 136 16.38 -16.19 -3.29
CA VAL A 136 15.99 -17.05 -2.16
C VAL A 136 17.13 -18.00 -1.81
N VAL A 137 17.30 -18.28 -0.51
CA VAL A 137 18.27 -19.26 -0.01
C VAL A 137 17.53 -20.53 0.39
N VAL A 138 17.92 -21.66 -0.16
CA VAL A 138 17.37 -22.98 0.14
C VAL A 138 18.47 -23.98 0.52
N ALA A 139 18.09 -25.00 1.28
CA ALA A 139 19.03 -26.09 1.58
C ALA A 139 19.34 -26.91 0.31
N PRO A 140 20.55 -27.51 0.17
CA PRO A 140 20.92 -28.26 -1.03
C PRO A 140 19.92 -29.38 -1.38
N GLU A 141 19.41 -30.08 -0.38
CA GLU A 141 18.43 -31.16 -0.52
C GLU A 141 17.06 -30.68 -1.06
N ASP A 142 16.72 -29.41 -0.89
CA ASP A 142 15.43 -28.83 -1.30
C ASP A 142 15.47 -28.23 -2.71
N VAL A 143 16.65 -28.07 -3.33
CA VAL A 143 16.82 -27.35 -4.60
C VAL A 143 15.96 -27.92 -5.71
N ASP A 144 16.03 -29.21 -5.98
CA ASP A 144 15.29 -29.84 -7.10
C ASP A 144 13.77 -29.73 -6.91
N ARG A 145 13.32 -29.89 -5.66
CA ARG A 145 11.92 -29.74 -5.34
C ARG A 145 11.45 -28.30 -5.49
N PHE A 146 12.24 -27.34 -5.03
CA PHE A 146 11.94 -25.92 -5.16
C PHE A 146 11.88 -25.48 -6.64
N LEU A 147 12.84 -25.91 -7.47
CA LEU A 147 12.83 -25.66 -8.91
C LEU A 147 11.58 -26.23 -9.60
N THR A 148 11.15 -27.43 -9.17
CA THR A 148 9.91 -28.04 -9.68
C THR A 148 8.69 -27.20 -9.33
N LEU A 149 8.59 -26.68 -8.11
CA LEU A 149 7.49 -25.80 -7.69
C LEU A 149 7.48 -24.48 -8.46
N ALA A 150 8.65 -23.90 -8.69
CA ALA A 150 8.75 -22.67 -9.52
C ALA A 150 8.34 -22.94 -10.98
N ASP A 151 8.77 -24.06 -11.58
CA ASP A 151 8.38 -24.46 -12.93
C ASP A 151 6.86 -24.66 -13.05
N SER A 152 6.22 -25.23 -12.01
CA SER A 152 4.76 -25.42 -11.98
C SER A 152 3.98 -24.09 -12.00
N GLU A 153 4.60 -22.99 -11.61
CA GLU A 153 4.04 -21.63 -11.67
C GLU A 153 4.47 -20.87 -12.94
N ASN A 154 5.08 -21.56 -13.91
CA ASN A 154 5.63 -20.94 -15.13
C ASN A 154 6.70 -19.89 -14.82
N LEU A 155 7.41 -20.05 -13.71
CA LEU A 155 8.39 -19.11 -13.21
C LEU A 155 9.82 -19.60 -13.48
N GLN A 156 10.68 -18.71 -13.98
CA GLN A 156 12.09 -19.01 -14.13
C GLN A 156 12.77 -19.03 -12.76
N ALA A 157 13.56 -20.07 -12.51
CA ALA A 157 14.35 -20.22 -11.30
C ALA A 157 15.72 -20.80 -11.65
N VAL A 158 16.79 -20.13 -11.22
CA VAL A 158 18.17 -20.51 -11.57
C VAL A 158 19.06 -20.41 -10.34
N PRO A 159 19.78 -21.48 -9.95
CA PRO A 159 20.85 -21.41 -8.97
C PRO A 159 21.97 -20.49 -9.46
N VAL A 160 22.32 -19.48 -8.68
CA VAL A 160 23.31 -18.47 -9.08
C VAL A 160 24.43 -18.26 -8.07
N ALA A 161 24.28 -18.77 -6.84
CA ALA A 161 25.32 -18.65 -5.81
C ALA A 161 25.28 -19.78 -4.81
N VAL A 162 26.39 -19.94 -4.10
CA VAL A 162 26.55 -20.88 -2.98
C VAL A 162 27.01 -20.12 -1.75
N VAL A 163 26.43 -20.41 -0.61
CA VAL A 163 26.85 -19.88 0.69
C VAL A 163 28.17 -20.56 1.10
N LYS A 164 29.16 -19.78 1.50
CA LYS A 164 30.49 -20.24 1.92
C LYS A 164 30.72 -20.02 3.41
N ALA A 165 31.64 -20.82 3.97
CA ALA A 165 32.07 -20.64 5.36
C ALA A 165 32.96 -19.40 5.54
N GLU A 166 33.78 -19.08 4.53
CA GLU A 166 34.64 -17.90 4.55
C GLU A 166 33.78 -16.65 4.36
N PRO A 167 33.85 -15.63 5.26
CA PRO A 167 33.00 -14.43 5.20
C PRO A 167 33.52 -13.44 4.14
N ARG A 168 33.30 -13.74 2.88
CA ARG A 168 33.68 -12.95 1.71
C ARG A 168 32.56 -12.92 0.69
N LEU A 169 32.45 -11.82 -0.01
CA LEU A 169 31.61 -11.69 -1.21
C LEU A 169 32.52 -11.87 -2.44
N VAL A 170 32.33 -12.97 -3.15
CA VAL A 170 33.05 -13.27 -4.38
C VAL A 170 32.06 -13.35 -5.54
N MET A 171 32.36 -12.63 -6.64
CA MET A 171 31.58 -12.70 -7.87
C MET A 171 32.48 -13.10 -9.03
N ASN A 172 32.13 -14.19 -9.68
CA ASN A 172 32.85 -14.74 -10.82
C ASN A 172 32.13 -14.40 -12.14
N TRP A 173 32.90 -13.94 -13.14
CA TRP A 173 32.44 -13.70 -14.49
C TRP A 173 33.51 -14.10 -15.51
N ASN A 174 33.13 -14.95 -16.48
CA ASN A 174 34.03 -15.46 -17.53
C ASN A 174 35.34 -16.02 -16.98
N GLY A 175 35.24 -16.82 -15.92
CA GLY A 175 36.37 -17.51 -15.29
C GLY A 175 37.30 -16.62 -14.45
N LYS A 176 36.88 -15.40 -14.14
CA LYS A 176 37.62 -14.45 -13.30
C LYS A 176 36.75 -13.95 -12.16
N ALA A 177 37.34 -13.85 -10.97
CA ALA A 177 36.71 -13.09 -9.89
C ALA A 177 36.82 -11.60 -10.21
N ILE A 178 35.66 -10.95 -10.42
CA ILE A 178 35.57 -9.50 -10.66
C ILE A 178 35.27 -8.74 -9.37
N VAL A 179 34.76 -9.42 -8.34
CA VAL A 179 34.60 -8.93 -6.97
C VAL A 179 35.16 -9.99 -6.04
N ASP A 180 35.98 -9.58 -5.08
CA ASP A 180 36.50 -10.43 -3.99
C ASP A 180 36.75 -9.53 -2.78
N ILE A 181 35.76 -9.38 -1.91
CA ILE A 181 35.74 -8.42 -0.81
C ILE A 181 35.40 -9.14 0.49
N SER A 182 36.17 -8.89 1.56
CA SER A 182 35.86 -9.44 2.89
C SER A 182 34.58 -8.83 3.46
N ARG A 183 33.82 -9.60 4.22
CA ARG A 183 32.65 -9.10 4.94
C ARG A 183 33.00 -8.02 5.97
N GLU A 184 34.16 -8.13 6.59
CA GLU A 184 34.69 -7.11 7.49
C GLU A 184 34.78 -5.73 6.80
N PHE A 185 35.34 -5.69 5.58
CA PHE A 185 35.43 -4.46 4.80
C PHE A 185 34.03 -3.92 4.42
N LEU A 186 33.13 -4.79 3.97
CA LEU A 186 31.74 -4.38 3.65
C LEU A 186 31.02 -3.81 4.88
N ASN A 187 31.22 -4.43 6.05
CA ASN A 187 30.60 -4.00 7.31
C ASN A 187 31.24 -2.71 7.90
N SER A 188 32.43 -2.32 7.43
CA SER A 188 33.10 -1.09 7.90
C SER A 188 32.44 0.19 7.39
N ASN A 189 31.54 0.12 6.41
CA ASN A 189 30.96 1.28 5.70
C ASN A 189 32.00 2.24 5.09
N GLY A 190 33.22 1.75 4.87
CA GLY A 190 34.35 2.53 4.34
C GLY A 190 35.02 3.43 5.38
N ALA A 191 35.55 4.56 4.94
CA ALA A 191 36.23 5.51 5.82
C ALA A 191 35.26 6.16 6.82
N GLU A 192 35.71 6.30 8.05
CA GLU A 192 34.94 6.99 9.10
C GLU A 192 34.56 8.41 8.66
N LYS A 193 33.31 8.75 8.81
CA LYS A 193 32.77 10.07 8.44
C LYS A 193 32.27 10.79 9.68
N HIS A 194 32.74 12.01 9.85
CA HIS A 194 32.33 12.88 10.94
C HIS A 194 31.50 14.04 10.39
N ILE A 195 30.38 14.32 11.01
CA ILE A 195 29.51 15.44 10.70
C ILE A 195 28.99 16.06 11.99
N THR A 196 28.86 17.38 12.00
CA THR A 196 28.17 18.11 13.07
C THR A 196 26.71 18.32 12.63
N ALA A 197 25.77 17.99 13.52
CA ALA A 197 24.35 18.30 13.33
C ALA A 197 23.93 19.35 14.37
N ALA A 198 23.37 20.47 13.92
CA ALA A 198 22.93 21.56 14.77
C ALA A 198 21.43 21.82 14.64
N PRO A 199 20.57 21.11 15.41
CA PRO A 199 19.13 21.35 15.39
C PRO A 199 18.81 22.80 15.80
N GLU A 200 17.92 23.43 15.02
CA GLU A 200 17.45 24.77 15.35
C GLU A 200 16.38 24.72 16.45
N LYS A 201 16.25 25.83 17.20
CA LYS A 201 15.20 25.95 18.22
C LYS A 201 13.84 25.96 17.54
N PRO A 202 12.83 25.25 18.13
CA PRO A 202 11.47 25.29 17.63
C PRO A 202 10.93 26.70 17.50
N GLN A 203 10.23 26.97 16.40
CA GLN A 203 9.47 28.19 16.19
C GLN A 203 7.99 27.93 16.49
N PRO A 204 7.21 28.95 16.91
CA PRO A 204 5.76 28.81 17.05
C PRO A 204 5.12 28.32 15.76
N TYR A 205 4.24 27.32 15.87
CA TYR A 205 3.62 26.67 14.70
C TYR A 205 2.08 26.67 14.72
N GLY A 206 1.44 27.38 15.65
CA GLY A 206 -0.01 27.52 15.70
C GLY A 206 -0.58 28.12 14.41
N ARG A 207 -1.73 27.64 13.98
CA ARG A 207 -2.43 28.18 12.82
C ARG A 207 -3.02 29.56 13.17
N GLN A 208 -2.74 30.55 12.32
CA GLN A 208 -3.33 31.89 12.45
C GLN A 208 -4.72 31.90 11.84
N VAL A 209 -5.72 32.34 12.60
CA VAL A 209 -7.10 32.49 12.14
C VAL A 209 -7.38 33.97 11.92
N ASN A 210 -7.65 34.36 10.67
CA ASN A 210 -7.94 35.74 10.30
C ASN A 210 -9.26 35.81 9.51
N GLY A 211 -10.04 36.86 9.72
CA GLY A 211 -11.30 37.07 9.01
C GLY A 211 -12.51 36.37 9.65
N GLY A 212 -13.62 36.33 8.91
CA GLY A 212 -14.91 35.76 9.35
C GLY A 212 -14.98 34.24 9.21
N PHE A 213 -16.02 33.67 9.76
CA PHE A 213 -16.25 32.22 9.75
C PHE A 213 -16.38 31.65 8.32
N ALA A 214 -17.23 32.23 7.48
CA ALA A 214 -17.46 31.76 6.12
C ALA A 214 -16.23 31.95 5.21
N GLU A 215 -15.44 33.00 5.43
CA GLU A 215 -14.20 33.28 4.71
C GLU A 215 -13.15 32.21 5.03
N ASN A 216 -12.92 31.91 6.32
CA ASN A 216 -11.99 30.85 6.74
C ASN A 216 -12.39 29.48 6.21
N TYR A 217 -13.69 29.13 6.18
CA TYR A 217 -14.14 27.86 5.61
C TYR A 217 -13.88 27.78 4.10
N THR A 218 -14.12 28.88 3.36
CA THR A 218 -13.85 28.90 1.92
C THR A 218 -12.38 28.73 1.63
N ALA A 219 -11.51 29.43 2.36
CA ALA A 219 -10.07 29.31 2.24
C ALA A 219 -9.57 27.89 2.62
N LEU A 220 -10.18 27.29 3.65
CA LEU A 220 -9.87 25.94 4.07
C LEU A 220 -10.21 24.91 2.99
N ALA A 221 -11.39 25.00 2.37
CA ALA A 221 -11.81 24.07 1.32
C ALA A 221 -10.91 24.14 0.08
N ASP A 222 -10.41 25.34 -0.27
CA ASP A 222 -9.51 25.60 -1.41
C ASP A 222 -8.01 25.32 -1.09
N ASP A 223 -7.66 24.95 0.14
CA ASP A 223 -6.27 24.63 0.52
C ASP A 223 -5.82 23.30 -0.11
N LEU A 224 -4.63 23.28 -0.76
CA LEU A 224 -4.08 22.09 -1.42
C LEU A 224 -3.89 20.88 -0.47
N ASN A 225 -3.63 21.12 0.82
CA ASN A 225 -3.49 20.05 1.80
C ASN A 225 -4.84 19.48 2.26
N ILE A 226 -5.92 20.25 2.10
CA ILE A 226 -7.27 19.89 2.53
C ILE A 226 -8.12 19.37 1.38
N CYS A 227 -8.04 20.01 0.19
CA CYS A 227 -8.92 19.77 -0.96
C CYS A 227 -9.04 18.29 -1.34
N SER A 228 -10.08 17.96 -2.11
CA SER A 228 -10.41 16.61 -2.52
C SER A 228 -9.26 15.95 -3.28
N LYS A 229 -8.98 14.70 -2.93
CA LYS A 229 -8.10 13.80 -3.67
C LYS A 229 -8.92 12.72 -4.42
N ARG A 230 -10.25 12.93 -4.57
CA ARG A 230 -11.17 11.94 -5.15
C ARG A 230 -10.75 11.55 -6.57
N GLY A 231 -10.47 12.52 -7.42
CA GLY A 231 -10.07 12.25 -8.80
C GLY A 231 -8.78 11.44 -8.93
N LEU A 232 -7.85 11.56 -7.98
CA LEU A 232 -6.67 10.69 -7.92
C LEU A 232 -7.03 9.29 -7.40
N ALA A 233 -7.80 9.21 -6.30
CA ALA A 233 -8.15 7.93 -5.69
C ALA A 233 -9.04 7.06 -6.60
N GLU A 234 -9.96 7.65 -7.35
CA GLU A 234 -10.88 6.95 -8.26
C GLU A 234 -10.22 6.42 -9.54
N GLN A 235 -8.94 6.72 -9.78
CA GLN A 235 -8.15 6.07 -10.83
C GLN A 235 -7.77 4.63 -10.49
N PHE A 236 -7.94 4.21 -9.23
CA PHE A 236 -7.59 2.89 -8.72
C PHE A 236 -8.84 2.14 -8.25
N ASP A 237 -8.87 0.82 -8.49
CA ASP A 237 -9.94 -0.03 -7.99
C ASP A 237 -9.74 -0.32 -6.49
N SER A 238 -10.60 0.26 -5.67
CA SER A 238 -10.60 0.08 -4.21
C SER A 238 -11.25 -1.21 -3.75
N THR A 239 -11.83 -2.01 -4.65
CA THR A 239 -12.59 -3.23 -4.33
C THR A 239 -11.84 -4.52 -4.60
N ILE A 240 -10.62 -4.45 -5.10
CA ILE A 240 -9.77 -5.61 -5.43
C ILE A 240 -9.72 -6.60 -4.27
N GLY A 241 -9.92 -7.87 -4.58
CA GLY A 241 -9.90 -8.96 -3.60
C GLY A 241 -11.14 -9.03 -2.70
N ALA A 242 -12.13 -8.14 -2.89
CA ALA A 242 -13.38 -8.08 -2.12
C ALA A 242 -13.18 -8.05 -0.59
N GLY A 243 -12.04 -7.51 -0.15
CA GLY A 243 -11.68 -7.39 1.26
C GLY A 243 -11.87 -5.98 1.85
N THR A 244 -12.25 -5.01 1.03
CA THR A 244 -12.43 -3.61 1.46
C THR A 244 -13.55 -3.49 2.48
N VAL A 245 -13.24 -2.97 3.65
CA VAL A 245 -14.21 -2.71 4.74
C VAL A 245 -14.71 -1.27 4.67
N LEU A 246 -13.81 -0.33 4.44
CA LEU A 246 -14.15 1.08 4.19
C LEU A 246 -13.72 1.46 2.78
N MET A 247 -14.66 1.98 1.99
CA MET A 247 -14.35 2.61 0.71
C MET A 247 -13.56 3.91 0.96
N PRO A 248 -12.73 4.39 0.03
CA PRO A 248 -11.93 5.61 0.21
C PRO A 248 -12.75 6.84 0.62
N PHE A 249 -14.02 6.86 0.23
CA PHE A 249 -14.97 7.91 0.58
C PHE A 249 -16.26 7.28 1.10
N GLY A 250 -16.65 7.68 2.32
CA GLY A 250 -17.80 7.15 3.04
C GLY A 250 -19.08 7.98 2.84
N GLY A 251 -20.15 7.46 3.43
CA GLY A 251 -21.50 8.04 3.34
C GLY A 251 -22.25 7.62 2.07
N ARG A 252 -23.53 7.94 2.04
CA ARG A 252 -24.42 7.63 0.91
C ARG A 252 -23.95 8.25 -0.42
N ASN A 253 -23.31 9.42 -0.35
CA ASN A 253 -22.80 10.13 -1.52
C ASN A 253 -21.34 9.79 -1.84
N GLN A 254 -20.67 8.98 -1.01
CA GLN A 254 -19.25 8.64 -1.15
C GLN A 254 -18.34 9.88 -1.27
N LEU A 255 -18.48 10.82 -0.32
CA LEU A 255 -17.76 12.10 -0.33
C LEU A 255 -16.93 12.36 0.94
N THR A 256 -17.18 11.65 2.05
CA THR A 256 -16.36 11.80 3.26
C THR A 256 -15.12 10.94 3.17
N PRO A 257 -13.89 11.50 3.09
CA PRO A 257 -12.67 10.70 3.05
C PRO A 257 -12.49 9.93 4.35
N ILE A 258 -12.09 8.66 4.24
CA ILE A 258 -11.72 7.85 5.39
C ILE A 258 -10.41 8.33 6.01
N GLN A 259 -10.23 8.11 7.31
CA GLN A 259 -8.99 8.45 8.02
C GLN A 259 -8.02 7.27 8.10
N ALA A 260 -8.52 6.04 8.04
CA ALA A 260 -7.69 4.85 7.94
C ALA A 260 -8.18 3.94 6.83
N MET A 261 -7.27 3.31 6.11
CA MET A 261 -7.56 2.24 5.17
C MET A 261 -7.85 0.97 5.96
N VAL A 262 -8.97 0.30 5.67
CA VAL A 262 -9.38 -0.93 6.36
C VAL A 262 -9.68 -2.02 5.36
N GLN A 263 -8.91 -3.12 5.45
CA GLN A 263 -9.03 -4.28 4.60
C GLN A 263 -9.15 -5.56 5.43
N LYS A 264 -10.02 -6.49 5.03
CA LYS A 264 -10.01 -7.84 5.60
C LYS A 264 -8.69 -8.53 5.29
N ILE A 265 -8.17 -9.25 6.25
CA ILE A 265 -6.99 -10.10 6.03
C ILE A 265 -7.38 -11.19 5.04
N SER A 266 -6.65 -11.29 3.93
CA SER A 266 -6.95 -12.26 2.88
C SER A 266 -6.65 -13.69 3.35
N VAL A 267 -7.66 -14.57 3.24
CA VAL A 267 -7.53 -16.01 3.43
C VAL A 267 -8.08 -16.71 2.20
N GLU A 268 -7.24 -17.45 1.47
CA GLU A 268 -7.52 -17.93 0.12
C GLU A 268 -8.80 -18.76 -0.02
N LYS A 269 -9.07 -19.65 0.94
CA LYS A 269 -10.15 -20.67 0.85
C LYS A 269 -11.29 -20.43 1.82
N ARG A 270 -11.23 -19.39 2.63
CA ARG A 270 -12.18 -19.10 3.71
C ARG A 270 -12.49 -17.62 3.78
N HIS A 271 -13.34 -17.25 4.72
CA HIS A 271 -13.63 -15.88 5.09
C HIS A 271 -13.09 -15.57 6.48
N THR A 272 -12.79 -14.32 6.74
CA THR A 272 -12.40 -13.83 8.05
C THR A 272 -13.11 -12.52 8.36
N ASP A 273 -13.28 -12.26 9.65
CA ASP A 273 -13.71 -10.96 10.18
C ASP A 273 -12.55 -10.17 10.79
N ASP A 274 -11.33 -10.71 10.66
CA ASP A 274 -10.13 -9.95 11.00
C ASP A 274 -9.79 -8.99 9.86
N CYS A 275 -9.43 -7.77 10.23
CA CYS A 275 -9.01 -6.73 9.28
C CYS A 275 -7.74 -6.04 9.77
N SER A 276 -6.97 -5.53 8.84
CA SER A 276 -5.89 -4.59 9.11
C SER A 276 -6.40 -3.16 8.96
N LEU A 277 -5.91 -2.27 9.81
CA LEU A 277 -6.14 -0.84 9.73
C LEU A 277 -4.80 -0.15 9.57
N MET A 278 -4.69 0.78 8.63
CA MET A 278 -3.50 1.58 8.40
C MET A 278 -3.85 3.04 8.21
N ALA A 279 -3.10 3.92 8.87
CA ALA A 279 -3.25 5.36 8.73
C ALA A 279 -1.88 6.05 8.69
N TRP A 280 -1.84 7.27 8.18
CA TRP A 280 -0.64 8.08 8.11
C TRP A 280 -0.83 9.44 8.77
N GLY A 281 0.28 10.05 9.19
CA GLY A 281 0.32 11.41 9.74
C GLY A 281 1.51 12.20 9.22
N TYR A 282 1.27 13.47 8.90
CA TYR A 282 2.30 14.43 8.50
C TYR A 282 1.71 15.84 8.35
N ASN A 283 2.43 16.83 8.84
CA ASN A 283 2.10 18.24 8.64
C ASN A 283 3.36 19.03 8.23
N PRO A 284 3.48 19.47 6.94
CA PRO A 284 4.67 20.18 6.45
C PRO A 284 4.92 21.51 7.17
N PHE A 285 3.87 22.23 7.57
CA PHE A 285 3.99 23.55 8.18
C PHE A 285 4.52 23.50 9.60
N ILE A 286 4.13 22.47 10.38
CA ILE A 286 4.72 22.22 11.69
C ILE A 286 6.16 21.76 11.51
N SER A 287 6.41 20.85 10.55
CA SER A 287 7.76 20.32 10.29
C SER A 287 8.76 21.40 9.85
N GLU A 288 8.32 22.40 9.08
CA GLU A 288 9.17 23.56 8.72
C GLU A 288 9.55 24.42 9.94
N LYS A 289 8.63 24.56 10.91
CA LYS A 289 8.86 25.35 12.12
C LYS A 289 9.62 24.59 13.18
N SER A 290 9.40 23.29 13.25
CA SER A 290 10.05 22.39 14.18
C SER A 290 9.95 20.94 13.68
N PRO A 291 11.01 20.40 13.04
CA PRO A 291 11.03 19.00 12.62
C PRO A 291 10.74 18.02 13.78
N TYR A 292 11.17 18.37 15.00
CA TYR A 292 10.90 17.59 16.22
C TYR A 292 9.39 17.48 16.51
N HIS A 293 8.68 18.61 16.54
CA HIS A 293 7.23 18.62 16.80
C HIS A 293 6.46 18.03 15.63
N GLY A 294 6.89 18.31 14.39
CA GLY A 294 6.28 17.72 13.19
C GLY A 294 6.31 16.20 13.21
N ALA A 295 7.46 15.61 13.52
CA ALA A 295 7.61 14.16 13.60
C ALA A 295 6.86 13.54 14.80
N TYR A 296 6.92 14.17 15.98
CA TYR A 296 6.16 13.73 17.15
C TYR A 296 4.65 13.70 16.86
N LEU A 297 4.11 14.80 16.33
CA LEU A 297 2.69 14.94 16.03
C LEU A 297 2.26 14.06 14.83
N ALA A 298 3.16 13.74 13.89
CA ALA A 298 2.89 12.77 12.83
C ALA A 298 2.59 11.38 13.40
N VAL A 299 3.32 10.95 14.44
CA VAL A 299 3.04 9.70 15.16
C VAL A 299 1.68 9.78 15.87
N ILE A 300 1.42 10.87 16.60
CA ILE A 300 0.14 11.05 17.29
C ILE A 300 -1.03 11.04 16.29
N GLU A 301 -0.88 11.70 15.13
CA GLU A 301 -1.90 11.75 14.10
C GLU A 301 -2.20 10.37 13.50
N SER A 302 -1.18 9.63 13.10
CA SER A 302 -1.37 8.30 12.51
C SER A 302 -2.04 7.32 13.46
N VAL A 303 -1.65 7.32 14.74
CA VAL A 303 -2.28 6.48 15.77
C VAL A 303 -3.72 6.94 16.06
N SER A 304 -3.95 8.26 16.21
CA SER A 304 -5.30 8.79 16.48
C SER A 304 -6.30 8.46 15.38
N LYS A 305 -5.87 8.42 14.11
CA LYS A 305 -6.72 8.01 12.98
C LYS A 305 -7.16 6.54 13.07
N LEU A 306 -6.31 5.65 13.59
CA LEU A 306 -6.71 4.26 13.85
C LEU A 306 -7.81 4.20 14.93
N ILE A 307 -7.64 4.95 16.01
CA ILE A 307 -8.62 5.01 17.09
C ILE A 307 -9.95 5.62 16.60
N ALA A 308 -9.89 6.71 15.81
CA ALA A 308 -11.08 7.32 15.21
C ALA A 308 -11.86 6.38 14.29
N THR A 309 -11.19 5.36 13.75
CA THR A 309 -11.78 4.33 12.90
C THR A 309 -12.27 3.09 13.70
N GLY A 310 -12.20 3.14 15.04
CA GLY A 310 -12.73 2.11 15.95
C GLY A 310 -11.69 1.12 16.50
N ALA A 311 -10.43 1.24 16.10
CA ALA A 311 -9.37 0.38 16.62
C ALA A 311 -9.12 0.63 18.12
N GLU A 312 -8.62 -0.39 18.81
CA GLU A 312 -8.08 -0.26 20.16
C GLU A 312 -6.59 0.08 20.10
N PHE A 313 -6.13 0.90 21.05
CA PHE A 313 -4.70 1.15 21.22
C PHE A 313 -4.03 -0.07 21.87
N SER A 314 -3.82 -1.09 21.05
CA SER A 314 -3.08 -2.31 21.39
C SER A 314 -2.40 -2.82 20.11
N ASP A 315 -1.24 -3.43 20.25
CA ASP A 315 -0.50 -4.02 19.10
C ASP A 315 -0.37 -3.08 17.89
N VAL A 316 -0.13 -1.78 18.17
CA VAL A 316 0.14 -0.78 17.14
C VAL A 316 1.61 -0.80 16.80
N TYR A 317 1.92 -0.90 15.50
CA TYR A 317 3.27 -0.81 14.96
C TYR A 317 3.39 0.40 14.05
N LEU A 318 4.60 0.93 13.92
CA LEU A 318 4.89 2.09 13.09
C LEU A 318 5.88 1.74 11.99
N THR A 319 5.79 2.46 10.87
CA THR A 319 6.90 2.60 9.91
C THR A 319 7.07 4.08 9.60
N PHE A 320 8.31 4.50 9.29
CA PHE A 320 8.59 5.89 8.97
C PHE A 320 9.15 6.04 7.57
N GLN A 321 8.72 7.08 6.86
CA GLN A 321 9.36 7.50 5.63
C GLN A 321 9.86 8.92 5.77
N GLU A 322 11.16 9.10 5.54
CA GLU A 322 11.84 10.38 5.66
C GLU A 322 12.29 10.90 4.31
N TYR A 323 12.15 12.21 4.11
CA TYR A 323 12.62 12.87 2.92
C TYR A 323 13.06 14.30 3.25
N PHE A 324 14.36 14.55 3.10
CA PHE A 324 14.96 15.84 3.41
C PHE A 324 15.71 16.38 2.20
N GLU A 325 15.95 17.68 2.19
CA GLU A 325 16.80 18.32 1.22
C GLU A 325 18.24 17.77 1.26
N ARG A 326 19.03 18.06 0.24
CA ARG A 326 20.43 17.67 0.20
C ARG A 326 21.20 18.32 1.34
N LEU A 327 21.74 17.51 2.25
CA LEU A 327 22.34 17.98 3.49
C LEU A 327 23.74 18.59 3.30
N SER A 328 24.53 18.08 2.34
CA SER A 328 25.91 18.53 2.07
C SER A 328 26.78 18.58 3.34
N LYS A 329 27.51 19.66 3.59
CA LYS A 329 28.31 19.91 4.81
C LYS A 329 27.67 20.95 5.73
N ASP A 330 26.38 21.21 5.58
CA ASP A 330 25.64 22.19 6.35
C ASP A 330 25.14 21.60 7.66
N GLU A 331 25.65 22.05 8.78
CA GLU A 331 25.32 21.55 10.13
C GLU A 331 23.84 21.74 10.47
N LYS A 332 23.19 22.80 10.00
CA LYS A 332 21.76 23.08 10.24
C LYS A 332 20.88 22.16 9.41
N ARG A 333 21.27 21.89 8.15
CA ARG A 333 20.56 20.91 7.32
C ARG A 333 20.61 19.52 7.95
N TRP A 334 21.76 19.11 8.50
CA TRP A 334 21.87 17.86 9.28
C TRP A 334 21.08 17.90 10.58
N GLY A 335 20.87 19.06 11.15
CA GLY A 335 20.04 19.28 12.34
C GLY A 335 18.57 18.92 12.13
N LYS A 336 18.03 19.04 10.90
CA LYS A 336 16.62 18.77 10.60
C LYS A 336 16.25 17.29 10.73
N PRO A 337 16.91 16.31 10.03
CA PRO A 337 16.63 14.89 10.22
C PRO A 337 16.92 14.44 11.66
N LEU A 338 17.99 14.94 12.30
CA LEU A 338 18.24 14.62 13.72
C LEU A 338 17.07 15.04 14.61
N ALA A 339 16.54 16.26 14.43
CA ALA A 339 15.41 16.75 15.22
C ALA A 339 14.14 15.92 14.95
N ALA A 340 13.86 15.57 13.69
CA ALA A 340 12.72 14.74 13.33
C ALA A 340 12.81 13.34 13.96
N LEU A 341 13.97 12.68 13.85
CA LEU A 341 14.21 11.39 14.49
C LEU A 341 14.04 11.41 16.00
N LEU A 342 14.54 12.47 16.67
CA LEU A 342 14.36 12.65 18.10
C LEU A 342 12.88 12.83 18.48
N GLY A 343 12.11 13.54 17.66
CA GLY A 343 10.65 13.71 17.85
C GLY A 343 9.91 12.38 17.71
N ALA A 344 10.18 11.63 16.64
CA ALA A 344 9.60 10.32 16.43
C ALA A 344 10.01 9.31 17.50
N PHE A 345 11.28 9.30 17.91
CA PHE A 345 11.78 8.46 19.00
C PHE A 345 11.08 8.77 20.33
N LYS A 346 10.92 10.06 20.63
CA LYS A 346 10.21 10.48 21.86
C LYS A 346 8.76 10.00 21.84
N ALA A 347 8.04 10.16 20.71
CA ALA A 347 6.66 9.70 20.58
C ALA A 347 6.53 8.18 20.76
N GLN A 348 7.44 7.38 20.16
CA GLN A 348 7.48 5.92 20.37
C GLN A 348 7.68 5.56 21.84
N THR A 349 8.64 6.21 22.49
CA THR A 349 8.96 5.95 23.89
C THR A 349 7.78 6.32 24.80
N ASP A 350 7.13 7.45 24.54
CA ASP A 350 5.99 7.94 25.32
C ASP A 350 4.76 7.03 25.18
N LEU A 351 4.49 6.55 23.97
CA LEU A 351 3.37 5.66 23.69
C LEU A 351 3.67 4.18 23.98
N GLY A 352 4.93 3.81 24.19
CA GLY A 352 5.34 2.43 24.39
C GLY A 352 5.18 1.54 23.14
N ILE A 353 5.27 2.12 21.94
CA ILE A 353 5.17 1.42 20.65
C ILE A 353 6.46 1.58 19.84
N ALA A 354 6.66 0.76 18.82
CA ALA A 354 7.89 0.76 18.05
C ALA A 354 7.67 0.84 16.55
N ALA A 355 8.60 1.51 15.86
CA ALA A 355 8.74 1.38 14.41
C ALA A 355 9.42 0.05 14.07
N ILE A 356 8.85 -0.68 13.11
CA ILE A 356 9.36 -1.98 12.63
C ILE A 356 10.21 -1.84 11.38
N GLY A 357 10.25 -0.67 10.78
CA GLY A 357 11.04 -0.37 9.59
C GLY A 357 10.81 1.06 9.11
N GLY A 358 11.35 1.33 7.95
CA GLY A 358 11.19 2.63 7.31
C GLY A 358 12.11 2.81 6.12
N LYS A 359 12.10 4.01 5.57
CA LYS A 359 12.95 4.43 4.46
C LYS A 359 13.32 5.90 4.62
N ASP A 360 14.54 6.24 4.27
CA ASP A 360 15.02 7.61 4.26
C ASP A 360 15.61 8.03 2.90
N SER A 361 15.65 9.32 2.63
CA SER A 361 16.38 9.88 1.50
C SER A 361 16.68 11.37 1.74
N MET A 362 17.93 11.74 1.50
CA MET A 362 18.43 13.12 1.63
C MET A 362 18.68 13.75 0.26
N SER A 363 17.80 13.50 -0.71
CA SER A 363 17.91 13.96 -2.10
C SER A 363 16.81 14.94 -2.52
N GLY A 364 16.09 15.52 -1.55
CA GLY A 364 14.92 16.36 -1.76
C GLY A 364 15.24 17.79 -2.18
N THR A 365 16.27 18.00 -3.00
CA THR A 365 16.59 19.29 -3.61
C THR A 365 16.47 19.19 -5.13
N PHE A 366 15.67 20.09 -5.72
CA PHE A 366 15.57 20.26 -7.15
C PHE A 366 15.97 21.70 -7.51
N GLU A 367 17.15 21.88 -8.12
CA GLU A 367 17.74 23.19 -8.40
C GLU A 367 17.86 24.07 -7.14
N LYS A 368 16.95 25.03 -6.97
CA LYS A 368 16.89 25.95 -5.81
C LYS A 368 15.72 25.63 -4.87
N LEU A 369 14.93 24.61 -5.18
CA LEU A 369 13.78 24.22 -4.39
C LEU A 369 14.16 23.06 -3.47
N ASP A 370 14.05 23.28 -2.18
CA ASP A 370 14.20 22.27 -1.14
C ASP A 370 12.82 21.78 -0.69
N VAL A 371 12.67 20.49 -0.46
CA VAL A 371 11.46 19.95 0.17
C VAL A 371 11.39 20.37 1.64
N PRO A 372 10.19 20.54 2.22
CA PRO A 372 10.08 20.72 3.66
C PRO A 372 10.63 19.49 4.41
N PRO A 373 11.11 19.65 5.65
CA PRO A 373 11.50 18.51 6.48
C PRO A 373 10.36 17.53 6.57
N THR A 374 10.57 16.31 6.07
CA THR A 374 9.51 15.30 5.96
C THR A 374 9.84 14.06 6.76
N LEU A 375 9.02 13.76 7.77
CA LEU A 375 8.90 12.45 8.38
C LEU A 375 7.42 12.11 8.40
N VAL A 376 7.03 11.14 7.58
CA VAL A 376 5.67 10.58 7.56
C VAL A 376 5.64 9.37 8.48
N SER A 377 4.71 9.35 9.42
CA SER A 377 4.43 8.18 10.25
C SER A 377 3.29 7.39 9.64
N PHE A 378 3.50 6.10 9.42
CA PHE A 378 2.43 5.14 9.15
C PHE A 378 2.21 4.30 10.40
N ALA A 379 0.97 4.20 10.86
CA ALA A 379 0.56 3.35 11.97
C ALA A 379 -0.32 2.22 11.46
N VAL A 380 -0.09 1.00 11.94
CA VAL A 380 -0.83 -0.19 11.55
C VAL A 380 -1.23 -0.99 12.78
N THR A 381 -2.44 -1.55 12.74
CA THR A 381 -2.94 -2.53 13.72
C THR A 381 -3.92 -3.49 13.06
N THR A 382 -4.39 -4.46 13.82
CA THR A 382 -5.46 -5.39 13.42
C THR A 382 -6.62 -5.32 14.38
N ASP A 383 -7.84 -5.54 13.87
CA ASP A 383 -9.06 -5.60 14.67
C ASP A 383 -10.12 -6.46 13.96
N LYS A 384 -11.32 -6.54 14.53
CA LYS A 384 -12.48 -7.18 13.92
C LYS A 384 -13.29 -6.18 13.12
N VAL A 385 -13.79 -6.58 11.96
CA VAL A 385 -14.65 -5.76 11.08
C VAL A 385 -15.80 -5.10 11.84
N LYS A 386 -16.44 -5.82 12.79
CA LYS A 386 -17.56 -5.29 13.59
C LYS A 386 -17.22 -4.08 14.45
N ASN A 387 -15.94 -3.84 14.72
CA ASN A 387 -15.45 -2.72 15.54
C ASN A 387 -15.12 -1.48 14.69
N VAL A 388 -15.14 -1.61 13.37
CA VAL A 388 -14.79 -0.54 12.44
C VAL A 388 -15.94 0.47 12.35
N THR A 389 -15.61 1.75 12.45
CA THR A 389 -16.55 2.88 12.38
C THR A 389 -16.16 3.78 11.21
N ALA A 390 -17.15 4.17 10.41
CA ALA A 390 -16.96 5.14 9.33
C ALA A 390 -17.06 6.59 9.86
N ASN A 391 -16.46 7.53 9.13
CA ASN A 391 -16.20 8.88 9.65
C ASN A 391 -17.34 9.89 9.38
N GLU A 392 -18.25 9.66 8.43
CA GLU A 392 -19.31 10.61 8.07
C GLU A 392 -20.38 10.73 9.14
N PHE A 393 -21.01 11.91 9.30
CA PHE A 393 -22.18 12.10 10.15
C PHE A 393 -23.35 11.23 9.71
N LYS A 394 -24.08 10.66 10.67
CA LYS A 394 -25.14 9.68 10.43
C LYS A 394 -26.54 10.27 10.51
N LYS A 395 -26.80 11.18 11.49
CA LYS A 395 -28.18 11.59 11.80
C LYS A 395 -28.29 13.05 12.19
N ALA A 396 -29.22 13.78 11.56
CA ALA A 396 -29.59 15.12 11.98
C ALA A 396 -30.25 15.10 13.37
N GLY A 397 -29.90 16.09 14.19
CA GLY A 397 -30.34 16.24 15.58
C GLY A 397 -29.38 15.64 16.61
N ASP A 398 -28.42 14.83 16.19
CA ASP A 398 -27.42 14.29 17.10
C ASP A 398 -26.40 15.38 17.49
N LYS A 399 -25.90 15.27 18.73
CA LYS A 399 -24.86 16.16 19.26
C LYS A 399 -23.49 15.74 18.76
N VAL A 400 -22.62 16.73 18.59
CA VAL A 400 -21.21 16.49 18.32
C VAL A 400 -20.37 17.05 19.44
N VAL A 401 -19.49 16.21 19.97
CA VAL A 401 -18.62 16.54 21.10
C VAL A 401 -17.15 16.37 20.76
N LEU A 402 -16.30 17.16 21.40
CA LEU A 402 -14.86 17.03 21.37
C LEU A 402 -14.38 16.37 22.67
N ILE A 403 -13.55 15.35 22.55
CA ILE A 403 -12.74 14.78 23.62
C ILE A 403 -11.28 14.97 23.20
N ALA A 404 -10.53 15.76 23.98
CA ALA A 404 -9.15 16.08 23.66
C ALA A 404 -8.24 15.87 24.89
N PRO A 405 -6.97 15.53 24.70
CA PRO A 405 -6.01 15.43 25.79
C PRO A 405 -5.63 16.81 26.32
N GLU A 406 -5.07 16.85 27.52
CA GLU A 406 -4.35 18.00 27.99
C GLU A 406 -3.03 18.18 27.20
N TYR A 407 -2.55 19.41 27.09
CA TYR A 407 -1.27 19.73 26.44
C TYR A 407 -0.24 20.15 27.48
N ASN A 408 1.00 19.70 27.30
CA ASN A 408 2.10 20.09 28.16
C ASN A 408 2.69 21.45 27.72
N LYS A 409 3.66 21.96 28.50
CA LYS A 409 4.31 23.26 28.24
C LYS A 409 5.07 23.36 26.91
N ASN A 410 5.22 22.27 26.18
CA ASN A 410 5.89 22.21 24.89
C ASN A 410 4.89 22.10 23.73
N ASP A 411 3.62 22.41 23.95
CA ASP A 411 2.53 22.30 22.98
C ASP A 411 2.34 20.88 22.40
N LEU A 412 2.71 19.86 23.16
CA LEU A 412 2.50 18.45 22.86
C LEU A 412 1.43 17.84 23.76
N PRO A 413 0.64 16.86 23.31
CA PRO A 413 -0.29 16.15 24.17
C PRO A 413 0.41 15.52 25.39
N ASP A 414 -0.20 15.66 26.56
CA ASP A 414 0.20 14.90 27.74
C ASP A 414 -0.15 13.42 27.51
N ILE A 415 0.81 12.54 27.67
CA ILE A 415 0.65 11.13 27.29
C ILE A 415 -0.36 10.39 28.15
N ALA A 416 -0.39 10.64 29.46
CA ALA A 416 -1.36 9.97 30.33
C ALA A 416 -2.78 10.39 29.98
N SER A 417 -2.98 11.69 29.72
CA SER A 417 -4.25 12.23 29.24
C SER A 417 -4.62 11.69 27.86
N LEU A 418 -3.68 11.60 26.92
CA LEU A 418 -3.91 11.07 25.57
C LEU A 418 -4.34 9.59 25.59
N LEU A 419 -3.64 8.76 26.36
CA LEU A 419 -3.99 7.33 26.47
C LEU A 419 -5.37 7.13 27.14
N ALA A 420 -5.72 7.97 28.10
CA ALA A 420 -7.07 7.96 28.67
C ALA A 420 -8.13 8.36 27.64
N VAL A 421 -7.83 9.36 26.78
CA VAL A 421 -8.71 9.75 25.65
C VAL A 421 -8.87 8.59 24.67
N TYR A 422 -7.81 7.92 24.27
CA TYR A 422 -7.87 6.76 23.36
C TYR A 422 -8.81 5.67 23.92
N GLY A 423 -8.61 5.26 25.17
CA GLY A 423 -9.46 4.25 25.82
C GLY A 423 -10.94 4.68 25.89
N LYS A 424 -11.20 5.96 26.21
CA LYS A 424 -12.55 6.51 26.27
C LYS A 424 -13.22 6.51 24.90
N VAL A 425 -12.55 6.99 23.85
CA VAL A 425 -13.07 7.03 22.46
C VAL A 425 -13.38 5.63 21.97
N THR A 426 -12.45 4.68 22.12
CA THR A 426 -12.67 3.27 21.75
C THR A 426 -13.90 2.69 22.46
N SER A 427 -14.04 2.94 23.76
CA SER A 427 -15.22 2.47 24.54
C SER A 427 -16.53 3.05 24.04
N LEU A 428 -16.57 4.34 23.68
CA LEU A 428 -17.77 5.00 23.16
C LEU A 428 -18.18 4.45 21.80
N LEU A 429 -17.21 4.23 20.91
CA LEU A 429 -17.47 3.65 19.58
C LEU A 429 -17.96 2.19 19.69
N ARG A 430 -17.29 1.37 20.48
CA ARG A 430 -17.64 -0.05 20.66
C ARG A 430 -18.96 -0.28 21.38
N SER A 431 -19.36 0.64 22.24
CA SER A 431 -20.67 0.58 22.92
C SER A 431 -21.83 1.14 22.08
N GLY A 432 -21.55 1.75 20.92
CA GLY A 432 -22.56 2.41 20.10
C GLY A 432 -23.07 3.75 20.64
N LYS A 433 -22.44 4.30 21.69
CA LYS A 433 -22.73 5.64 22.21
C LYS A 433 -22.22 6.74 21.30
N ALA A 434 -21.17 6.46 20.52
CA ALA A 434 -20.71 7.28 19.41
C ALA A 434 -20.94 6.54 18.10
N LEU A 435 -21.51 7.22 17.11
CA LEU A 435 -21.91 6.67 15.81
C LEU A 435 -20.89 6.98 14.71
N ALA A 436 -20.16 8.09 14.83
CA ALA A 436 -19.09 8.51 13.93
C ALA A 436 -17.98 9.20 14.74
N CYS A 437 -16.78 9.13 14.24
CA CYS A 437 -15.62 9.77 14.84
C CYS A 437 -14.66 10.29 13.77
N TYR A 438 -14.02 11.42 14.07
CA TYR A 438 -12.96 12.02 13.25
C TYR A 438 -11.90 12.65 14.16
N THR A 439 -10.62 12.40 13.91
CA THR A 439 -9.56 13.13 14.60
C THR A 439 -9.16 14.36 13.81
N PRO A 440 -9.30 15.59 14.36
CA PRO A 440 -8.88 16.80 13.68
C PRO A 440 -7.38 16.79 13.37
N THR A 441 -7.02 17.26 12.18
CA THR A 441 -5.64 17.31 11.70
C THR A 441 -5.25 18.76 11.33
N TYR A 442 -4.60 18.96 10.20
CA TYR A 442 -4.15 20.25 9.72
C TYR A 442 -5.23 21.35 9.69
N GLY A 443 -6.43 21.04 9.27
CA GLY A 443 -7.54 22.00 9.21
C GLY A 443 -8.39 22.14 10.47
N GLY A 444 -7.99 21.48 11.56
CA GLY A 444 -8.68 21.55 12.84
C GLY A 444 -10.08 20.94 12.84
N ILE A 445 -10.91 21.37 13.78
CA ILE A 445 -12.32 20.93 13.90
C ILE A 445 -13.13 21.34 12.66
N ALA A 446 -12.80 22.47 12.04
CA ALA A 446 -13.46 22.94 10.82
C ALA A 446 -13.33 21.94 9.66
N GLU A 447 -12.12 21.40 9.43
CA GLU A 447 -11.89 20.36 8.44
C GLU A 447 -12.70 19.10 8.76
N ALA A 448 -12.65 18.66 10.01
CA ALA A 448 -13.36 17.47 10.45
C ALA A 448 -14.86 17.60 10.19
N VAL A 449 -15.50 18.68 10.67
CA VAL A 449 -16.93 18.95 10.46
C VAL A 449 -17.29 19.00 8.99
N MET A 450 -16.54 19.75 8.17
CA MET A 450 -16.77 19.88 6.74
C MET A 450 -16.78 18.51 6.04
N LYS A 451 -15.76 17.72 6.26
CA LYS A 451 -15.62 16.40 5.64
C LYS A 451 -16.68 15.41 6.14
N MET A 452 -16.99 15.42 7.43
CA MET A 452 -18.04 14.56 8.01
C MET A 452 -19.44 14.89 7.47
N CYS A 453 -19.69 16.15 7.09
CA CYS A 453 -20.96 16.60 6.50
C CYS A 453 -21.19 16.08 5.07
N PHE A 454 -20.14 15.96 4.26
CA PHE A 454 -20.26 15.70 2.82
C PHE A 454 -20.89 14.34 2.48
N GLY A 455 -20.51 13.28 3.18
CA GLY A 455 -20.91 11.91 2.87
C GLY A 455 -22.43 11.68 2.86
N ASN A 456 -23.15 12.33 3.75
CA ASN A 456 -24.62 12.21 3.85
C ASN A 456 -25.36 13.53 3.60
N SER A 457 -24.65 14.57 3.13
CA SER A 457 -25.19 15.93 2.90
C SER A 457 -25.88 16.51 4.14
N LEU A 458 -25.36 16.21 5.33
CA LEU A 458 -25.86 16.75 6.59
C LEU A 458 -25.19 18.07 6.92
N GLY A 459 -25.97 19.05 7.38
CA GLY A 459 -25.43 20.33 7.85
C GLY A 459 -24.90 20.25 9.28
N PHE A 460 -24.36 21.37 9.77
CA PHE A 460 -23.84 21.47 11.11
C PHE A 460 -24.00 22.87 11.71
N LYS A 461 -24.41 22.95 12.95
CA LYS A 461 -24.50 24.21 13.69
C LYS A 461 -23.53 24.18 14.86
N PHE A 462 -22.49 25.03 14.82
CA PHE A 462 -21.57 25.20 15.93
C PHE A 462 -22.23 25.84 17.14
N SER A 463 -21.79 25.48 18.33
CA SER A 463 -22.16 26.13 19.58
C SER A 463 -21.54 27.53 19.66
N ASP A 464 -22.33 28.54 20.05
CA ASP A 464 -21.89 29.94 20.10
C ASP A 464 -20.72 30.21 21.07
N GLY A 465 -20.54 29.33 22.07
CA GLY A 465 -19.47 29.44 23.06
C GLY A 465 -18.07 29.05 22.56
N ILE A 466 -17.95 28.45 21.39
CA ILE A 466 -16.65 28.01 20.84
C ILE A 466 -16.01 29.19 20.08
N SER A 467 -14.69 29.38 20.22
CA SER A 467 -13.95 30.44 19.50
C SER A 467 -13.58 29.99 18.09
N LEU A 468 -13.36 30.94 17.17
CA LEU A 468 -12.82 30.65 15.83
C LEU A 468 -11.45 29.99 15.91
N ASP A 469 -10.59 30.38 16.84
CA ASP A 469 -9.29 29.75 17.07
C ASP A 469 -9.42 28.27 17.44
N THR A 470 -10.46 27.90 18.21
CA THR A 470 -10.74 26.50 18.54
C THR A 470 -11.27 25.74 17.29
N ILE A 471 -12.13 26.39 16.49
CA ILE A 471 -12.72 25.75 15.30
C ILE A 471 -11.65 25.46 14.23
N PHE A 472 -10.75 26.42 13.95
CA PHE A 472 -9.78 26.34 12.87
C PHE A 472 -8.35 26.02 13.32
N GLY A 473 -8.08 26.02 14.61
CA GLY A 473 -6.75 25.71 15.20
C GLY A 473 -6.43 24.22 15.20
N TYR A 474 -5.16 23.90 15.41
CA TYR A 474 -4.72 22.50 15.55
C TYR A 474 -5.28 21.85 16.82
N CYS A 475 -5.64 20.57 16.72
CA CYS A 475 -6.16 19.78 17.85
C CYS A 475 -5.68 18.31 17.74
N TYR A 476 -4.35 18.11 17.69
CA TYR A 476 -3.76 16.77 17.59
C TYR A 476 -4.08 15.91 18.83
N GLY A 477 -4.46 14.65 18.61
CA GLY A 477 -4.88 13.74 19.68
C GLY A 477 -6.31 14.00 20.18
N GLY A 478 -7.01 15.02 19.67
CA GLY A 478 -8.43 15.25 19.91
C GLY A 478 -9.32 14.41 18.99
N PHE A 479 -10.57 14.18 19.42
CA PHE A 479 -11.57 13.40 18.68
C PHE A 479 -12.90 14.13 18.65
N LEU A 480 -13.46 14.28 17.48
CA LEU A 480 -14.79 14.78 17.23
C LEU A 480 -15.74 13.59 17.08
N LEU A 481 -16.75 13.47 17.92
CA LEU A 481 -17.67 12.34 17.94
C LEU A 481 -19.12 12.78 17.78
N GLU A 482 -19.85 12.14 16.88
CA GLU A 482 -21.30 12.15 16.85
C GLU A 482 -21.82 11.22 17.93
N VAL A 483 -22.61 11.71 18.87
CA VAL A 483 -23.03 10.94 20.07
C VAL A 483 -24.55 10.91 20.22
N THR A 484 -25.04 9.77 20.75
CA THR A 484 -26.47 9.51 20.99
C THR A 484 -26.94 9.99 22.35
N GLU A 485 -26.03 10.31 23.26
CA GLU A 485 -26.30 10.76 24.63
C GLU A 485 -25.25 11.78 25.09
N ASP A 486 -25.48 12.45 26.20
CA ASP A 486 -24.48 13.35 26.78
C ASP A 486 -23.31 12.56 27.37
N ILE A 487 -22.08 12.97 27.00
CA ILE A 487 -20.84 12.33 27.45
C ILE A 487 -20.14 13.19 28.50
N GLU A 488 -19.98 12.65 29.68
CA GLU A 488 -19.30 13.32 30.80
C GLU A 488 -17.86 13.71 30.41
N GLY A 489 -17.48 14.95 30.74
CA GLY A 489 -16.14 15.49 30.45
C GLY A 489 -15.84 15.72 28.97
N ALA A 490 -16.83 15.71 28.09
CA ALA A 490 -16.70 16.09 26.69
C ALA A 490 -17.23 17.52 26.45
N VAL A 491 -16.61 18.24 25.53
CA VAL A 491 -17.02 19.61 25.17
C VAL A 491 -18.00 19.55 23.99
N LYS A 492 -19.23 20.05 24.15
CA LYS A 492 -20.19 20.14 23.05
C LYS A 492 -19.70 21.15 22.02
N ILE A 493 -19.46 20.69 20.80
CA ILE A 493 -19.02 21.52 19.65
C ILE A 493 -20.21 22.05 18.87
N GLY A 494 -21.28 21.26 18.75
CA GLY A 494 -22.47 21.68 18.01
C GLY A 494 -23.47 20.55 17.83
N GLU A 495 -24.35 20.72 16.82
CA GLU A 495 -25.38 19.75 16.47
C GLU A 495 -25.44 19.56 14.96
N ILE A 496 -25.74 18.34 14.54
CA ILE A 496 -25.92 17.97 13.14
C ILE A 496 -27.30 18.47 12.68
N THR A 497 -27.36 19.11 11.53
CA THR A 497 -28.61 19.63 10.95
C THR A 497 -28.95 18.94 9.63
N SER A 498 -30.17 19.13 9.14
CA SER A 498 -30.62 18.61 7.84
C SER A 498 -30.68 19.69 6.73
N ASP A 499 -30.21 20.91 7.02
CA ASP A 499 -30.35 22.06 6.13
C ASP A 499 -29.25 22.19 5.07
N GLY A 500 -28.24 21.33 5.10
CA GLY A 500 -27.14 21.35 4.13
C GLY A 500 -26.23 22.58 4.24
N LYS A 501 -26.09 23.15 5.44
CA LYS A 501 -25.25 24.31 5.73
C LYS A 501 -24.38 24.06 6.94
N ILE A 502 -23.26 24.79 7.04
CA ILE A 502 -22.48 24.92 8.27
C ILE A 502 -22.65 26.34 8.80
N SER A 503 -23.08 26.47 10.05
CA SER A 503 -23.45 27.76 10.63
C SER A 503 -22.78 28.01 11.99
N TYR A 504 -22.46 29.29 12.26
CA TYR A 504 -21.88 29.76 13.51
C TYR A 504 -22.22 31.25 13.75
N ARG A 505 -22.83 31.56 14.90
CA ARG A 505 -23.17 32.94 15.33
C ARG A 505 -23.88 33.80 14.26
N GLY A 506 -24.77 33.20 13.48
CA GLY A 506 -25.52 33.89 12.43
C GLY A 506 -24.82 33.95 11.06
N GLU A 507 -23.53 33.59 10.96
CA GLU A 507 -22.89 33.32 9.68
C GLU A 507 -23.18 31.90 9.21
N GLU A 508 -23.35 31.71 7.91
CA GLU A 508 -23.60 30.39 7.32
C GLU A 508 -22.88 30.23 5.98
N ILE A 509 -22.52 28.98 5.67
CA ILE A 509 -22.00 28.60 4.36
C ILE A 509 -22.65 27.30 3.90
N SER A 510 -23.10 27.24 2.64
CA SER A 510 -23.71 26.01 2.11
C SER A 510 -22.68 24.92 1.83
N LEU A 511 -23.05 23.67 2.06
CA LEU A 511 -22.22 22.52 1.73
C LEU A 511 -21.91 22.45 0.24
N GLY A 512 -22.85 22.82 -0.64
CA GLY A 512 -22.62 22.86 -2.09
C GLY A 512 -21.49 23.82 -2.48
N LYS A 513 -21.43 25.02 -1.84
CA LYS A 513 -20.31 25.96 -2.07
C LYS A 513 -18.98 25.40 -1.58
N LEU A 514 -18.99 24.79 -0.39
CA LEU A 514 -17.78 24.18 0.17
C LEU A 514 -17.30 22.98 -0.64
N LEU A 515 -18.22 22.11 -1.06
CA LEU A 515 -17.90 20.95 -1.89
C LEU A 515 -17.33 21.37 -3.25
N GLY A 516 -17.91 22.40 -3.88
CA GLY A 516 -17.36 22.96 -5.12
C GLY A 516 -15.93 23.43 -4.94
N ALA A 517 -15.64 24.30 -3.95
CA ALA A 517 -14.27 24.76 -3.68
C ALA A 517 -13.33 23.61 -3.34
N TYR A 518 -13.81 22.61 -2.60
CA TYR A 518 -13.05 21.43 -2.18
C TYR A 518 -12.66 20.51 -3.35
N GLU A 519 -13.54 20.33 -4.35
CA GLU A 519 -13.29 19.46 -5.52
C GLU A 519 -12.60 20.21 -6.66
N ASP A 520 -12.96 21.46 -6.91
CA ASP A 520 -12.47 22.24 -8.05
C ASP A 520 -10.96 22.48 -8.02
N LYS A 521 -10.34 22.48 -6.82
CA LYS A 521 -8.92 22.78 -6.65
C LYS A 521 -7.99 21.90 -7.50
N LEU A 522 -8.29 20.62 -7.60
CA LEU A 522 -7.49 19.67 -8.38
C LEU A 522 -8.21 19.17 -9.65
N GLU A 523 -9.40 19.67 -9.97
CA GLU A 523 -10.19 19.20 -11.12
C GLU A 523 -9.45 19.31 -12.45
N SER A 524 -8.58 20.31 -12.62
CA SER A 524 -7.78 20.47 -13.85
C SER A 524 -6.68 19.43 -14.01
N VAL A 525 -6.27 18.75 -12.92
CA VAL A 525 -5.19 17.74 -12.91
C VAL A 525 -5.75 16.34 -12.69
N PHE A 526 -6.64 16.19 -11.72
CA PHE A 526 -7.28 14.93 -11.35
C PHE A 526 -8.78 15.11 -11.34
N ARG A 527 -9.41 14.96 -12.49
CA ARG A 527 -10.86 15.13 -12.66
C ARG A 527 -11.63 14.14 -11.80
N CYS A 528 -12.63 14.63 -11.07
CA CYS A 528 -13.59 13.80 -10.34
C CYS A 528 -15.05 14.08 -10.76
N ASN A 529 -15.31 15.17 -11.48
CA ASN A 529 -16.63 15.56 -11.98
C ASN A 529 -16.68 15.42 -13.51
N ILE A 530 -16.81 14.19 -13.99
CA ILE A 530 -16.88 13.89 -15.43
C ILE A 530 -18.34 13.94 -15.85
N SER A 531 -18.68 14.93 -16.71
CA SER A 531 -20.00 14.95 -17.33
C SER A 531 -20.12 13.85 -18.37
N SER A 532 -21.13 12.98 -18.26
CA SER A 532 -21.46 12.02 -19.29
C SER A 532 -22.41 12.65 -20.31
N THR A 533 -22.05 12.59 -21.59
CA THR A 533 -22.95 12.89 -22.71
C THR A 533 -23.65 11.64 -23.24
N GLN A 534 -23.37 10.49 -22.63
CA GLN A 534 -23.99 9.22 -22.98
C GLN A 534 -25.44 9.18 -22.47
N PRO A 535 -26.36 8.61 -23.23
CA PRO A 535 -27.71 8.34 -22.72
C PRO A 535 -27.60 7.34 -21.54
N ASP A 536 -28.58 7.41 -20.64
CA ASP A 536 -28.68 6.42 -19.57
C ASP A 536 -28.67 5.01 -20.14
N PRO A 537 -27.90 4.08 -19.56
CA PRO A 537 -27.83 2.70 -20.07
C PRO A 537 -29.21 2.04 -19.94
N GLU A 538 -29.58 1.28 -20.96
CA GLU A 538 -30.79 0.46 -20.88
C GLU A 538 -30.63 -0.61 -19.78
N ASN A 539 -31.65 -0.73 -18.94
CA ASN A 539 -31.69 -1.75 -17.91
C ASN A 539 -32.30 -3.03 -18.46
N PHE A 540 -31.48 -4.08 -18.53
CA PHE A 540 -31.94 -5.42 -18.90
C PHE A 540 -32.18 -6.27 -17.64
N ALA A 541 -33.37 -6.83 -17.50
CA ALA A 541 -33.71 -7.76 -16.43
C ALA A 541 -34.09 -9.12 -17.02
N TYR A 542 -33.55 -10.20 -16.46
CA TYR A 542 -33.97 -11.54 -16.82
C TYR A 542 -35.35 -11.81 -16.20
N THR A 543 -36.36 -11.88 -17.04
CA THR A 543 -37.76 -12.05 -16.64
C THR A 543 -38.33 -13.45 -16.88
N ALA A 544 -37.55 -14.39 -17.42
CA ALA A 544 -38.01 -15.74 -17.67
C ALA A 544 -38.39 -16.47 -16.38
N GLN A 545 -39.55 -17.07 -16.35
CA GLN A 545 -40.05 -17.82 -15.19
C GLN A 545 -39.30 -19.15 -14.99
N ASN A 546 -38.82 -19.76 -16.08
CA ASN A 546 -38.09 -21.02 -16.05
C ASN A 546 -36.64 -20.79 -16.47
N ARG A 547 -35.69 -21.24 -15.63
CA ARG A 547 -34.28 -21.30 -15.99
C ARG A 547 -34.02 -22.62 -16.73
N ALA A 548 -33.21 -22.55 -17.78
CA ALA A 548 -32.71 -23.77 -18.43
C ALA A 548 -31.97 -24.65 -17.40
N ALA A 549 -32.28 -25.93 -17.38
CA ALA A 549 -31.58 -26.88 -16.52
C ALA A 549 -30.38 -27.45 -17.29
N PRO A 550 -29.22 -27.66 -16.65
CA PRO A 550 -28.07 -28.27 -17.31
C PRO A 550 -28.38 -29.75 -17.67
N ALA A 551 -27.81 -30.20 -18.78
CA ALA A 551 -27.96 -31.61 -19.21
C ALA A 551 -27.33 -32.57 -18.18
N VAL A 552 -26.22 -32.20 -17.58
CA VAL A 552 -25.52 -32.94 -16.52
C VAL A 552 -25.66 -32.23 -15.19
N ARG A 553 -26.39 -32.82 -14.25
CA ARG A 553 -26.56 -32.29 -12.89
C ARG A 553 -25.45 -32.80 -11.99
N ARG A 554 -24.68 -31.89 -11.38
CA ARG A 554 -23.64 -32.16 -10.38
C ARG A 554 -23.94 -31.39 -9.11
N ALA A 555 -23.79 -32.07 -7.95
CA ALA A 555 -23.96 -31.42 -6.65
C ALA A 555 -22.90 -30.32 -6.41
N LYS A 556 -21.69 -30.57 -6.92
CA LYS A 556 -20.58 -29.63 -6.91
C LYS A 556 -19.96 -29.58 -8.31
N PRO A 557 -20.33 -28.63 -9.16
CA PRO A 557 -19.75 -28.53 -10.50
C PRO A 557 -18.27 -28.15 -10.42
N ARG A 558 -17.45 -28.75 -11.27
CA ARG A 558 -16.03 -28.37 -11.40
C ARG A 558 -15.89 -27.21 -12.35
N VAL A 559 -15.12 -26.20 -11.91
CA VAL A 559 -14.80 -25.02 -12.70
C VAL A 559 -13.31 -25.03 -13.00
N LEU A 560 -12.94 -25.11 -14.27
CA LEU A 560 -11.56 -25.03 -14.72
C LEU A 560 -11.20 -23.57 -14.99
N ILE A 561 -10.17 -23.08 -14.31
CA ILE A 561 -9.70 -21.69 -14.41
C ILE A 561 -8.28 -21.71 -15.01
N PRO A 562 -8.12 -21.54 -16.34
CA PRO A 562 -6.80 -21.48 -16.94
C PRO A 562 -6.08 -20.18 -16.58
N VAL A 563 -4.79 -20.30 -16.24
CA VAL A 563 -3.89 -19.17 -16.00
C VAL A 563 -2.91 -19.08 -17.14
N PHE A 564 -3.15 -18.14 -18.03
CA PHE A 564 -2.25 -17.81 -19.14
C PHE A 564 -1.24 -16.73 -18.73
N PRO A 565 -0.11 -16.59 -19.42
CA PRO A 565 0.76 -15.44 -19.24
C PRO A 565 -0.02 -14.13 -19.39
N GLY A 566 0.02 -13.29 -18.35
CA GLY A 566 -0.70 -12.01 -18.29
C GLY A 566 -2.12 -12.06 -17.70
N THR A 567 -2.74 -13.23 -17.50
CA THR A 567 -4.00 -13.29 -16.72
C THR A 567 -3.73 -13.23 -15.22
N ASN A 568 -4.71 -12.70 -14.46
CA ASN A 568 -4.71 -12.69 -13.00
C ASN A 568 -6.13 -12.96 -12.46
N CYS A 569 -6.42 -12.65 -11.20
CA CYS A 569 -7.72 -12.86 -10.54
C CYS A 569 -8.12 -14.34 -10.42
N GLU A 570 -7.25 -15.31 -10.69
CA GLU A 570 -7.55 -16.74 -10.59
C GLU A 570 -7.95 -17.15 -9.17
N TYR A 571 -7.33 -16.57 -8.14
CA TYR A 571 -7.67 -16.87 -6.73
C TYR A 571 -9.01 -16.28 -6.32
N ASP A 572 -9.30 -15.05 -6.74
CA ASP A 572 -10.57 -14.38 -6.44
C ASP A 572 -11.72 -15.07 -7.16
N SER A 573 -11.51 -15.45 -8.43
CA SER A 573 -12.45 -16.23 -9.22
C SER A 573 -12.71 -17.60 -8.59
N ALA A 574 -11.65 -18.30 -8.17
CA ALA A 574 -11.77 -19.60 -7.51
C ALA A 574 -12.52 -19.46 -6.16
N LYS A 575 -12.30 -18.38 -5.41
CA LYS A 575 -13.04 -18.11 -4.17
C LYS A 575 -14.52 -17.87 -4.45
N ALA A 576 -14.87 -17.04 -5.42
CA ALA A 576 -16.25 -16.78 -5.82
C ALA A 576 -16.96 -18.05 -6.27
N MET A 577 -16.28 -18.92 -7.04
CA MET A 577 -16.84 -20.20 -7.46
C MET A 577 -17.07 -21.15 -6.28
N ARG A 578 -16.16 -21.19 -5.29
CA ARG A 578 -16.38 -21.98 -4.05
C ARG A 578 -17.56 -21.46 -3.25
N ASP A 579 -17.69 -20.15 -3.11
CA ASP A 579 -18.80 -19.51 -2.38
C ASP A 579 -20.13 -19.80 -3.05
N ALA A 580 -20.13 -19.96 -4.38
CA ALA A 580 -21.30 -20.43 -5.15
C ALA A 580 -21.52 -21.95 -5.09
N GLY A 581 -20.70 -22.71 -4.37
CA GLY A 581 -20.85 -24.17 -4.19
C GLY A 581 -20.11 -25.03 -5.22
N ALA A 582 -19.24 -24.47 -6.05
CA ALA A 582 -18.44 -25.18 -7.04
C ALA A 582 -17.08 -25.67 -6.51
N GLU A 583 -16.42 -26.53 -7.27
CA GLU A 583 -15.04 -26.98 -7.06
C GLU A 583 -14.12 -26.37 -8.13
N PRO A 584 -13.46 -25.24 -7.87
CA PRO A 584 -12.54 -24.63 -8.83
C PRO A 584 -11.19 -25.34 -8.86
N GLU A 585 -10.67 -25.51 -10.06
CA GLU A 585 -9.31 -25.96 -10.38
C GLU A 585 -8.57 -24.83 -11.09
N ILE A 586 -7.53 -24.28 -10.46
CA ILE A 586 -6.63 -23.31 -11.08
C ILE A 586 -5.59 -24.11 -11.87
N PHE A 587 -5.50 -23.88 -13.17
CA PHE A 587 -4.61 -24.61 -14.07
C PHE A 587 -3.62 -23.65 -14.74
N VAL A 588 -2.35 -23.71 -14.34
CA VAL A 588 -1.30 -22.86 -14.90
C VAL A 588 -0.82 -23.42 -16.23
N ILE A 589 -0.87 -22.59 -17.28
CA ILE A 589 -0.33 -22.91 -18.59
C ILE A 589 1.17 -22.57 -18.59
N ASN A 590 2.02 -23.58 -18.80
CA ASN A 590 3.47 -23.37 -18.86
C ASN A 590 3.88 -23.13 -20.33
N ASN A 591 4.46 -21.95 -20.60
CA ASN A 591 4.91 -21.54 -21.94
C ASN A 591 6.43 -21.36 -22.05
N ARG A 592 7.20 -21.91 -21.10
CA ARG A 592 8.67 -21.75 -21.07
C ARG A 592 9.39 -22.45 -22.23
N SER A 593 8.76 -23.46 -22.82
CA SER A 593 9.25 -24.13 -24.03
C SER A 593 8.08 -24.68 -24.86
N ALA A 594 8.34 -25.06 -26.10
CA ALA A 594 7.34 -25.69 -26.97
C ALA A 594 6.81 -27.01 -26.36
N ASP A 595 7.69 -27.81 -25.74
CA ASP A 595 7.33 -29.06 -25.08
C ASP A 595 6.43 -28.82 -23.87
N LYS A 596 6.71 -27.77 -23.10
CA LYS A 596 5.86 -27.38 -21.95
C LYS A 596 4.49 -26.88 -22.37
N VAL A 597 4.40 -26.19 -23.51
CA VAL A 597 3.10 -25.83 -24.09
C VAL A 597 2.33 -27.08 -24.51
N ALA A 598 2.98 -28.04 -25.18
CA ALA A 598 2.35 -29.30 -25.61
C ALA A 598 1.85 -30.11 -24.38
N GLU A 599 2.68 -30.26 -23.35
CA GLU A 599 2.30 -30.89 -22.08
C GLU A 599 1.09 -30.17 -21.45
N SER A 600 1.11 -28.83 -21.42
CA SER A 600 0.00 -28.05 -20.88
C SER A 600 -1.31 -28.27 -21.66
N VAL A 601 -1.24 -28.35 -22.98
CA VAL A 601 -2.40 -28.65 -23.85
C VAL A 601 -3.03 -30.00 -23.50
N GLU A 602 -2.22 -31.07 -23.41
CA GLU A 602 -2.69 -32.40 -23.11
C GLU A 602 -3.35 -32.49 -21.73
N ARG A 603 -2.67 -31.95 -20.71
CA ARG A 603 -3.17 -31.93 -19.32
C ARG A 603 -4.43 -31.07 -19.19
N PHE A 604 -4.49 -29.94 -19.91
CA PHE A 604 -5.67 -29.08 -19.90
C PHE A 604 -6.88 -29.76 -20.52
N ALA A 605 -6.70 -30.44 -21.66
CA ALA A 605 -7.76 -31.24 -22.30
C ALA A 605 -8.30 -32.35 -21.36
N GLU A 606 -7.42 -33.03 -20.61
CA GLU A 606 -7.82 -34.01 -19.61
C GLU A 606 -8.61 -33.41 -18.44
N SER A 607 -8.21 -32.19 -17.97
CA SER A 607 -8.98 -31.48 -16.94
C SER A 607 -10.35 -31.02 -17.47
N MET A 608 -10.44 -30.60 -18.74
CA MET A 608 -11.69 -30.19 -19.38
C MET A 608 -12.71 -31.31 -19.44
N LYS A 609 -12.30 -32.57 -19.65
CA LYS A 609 -13.20 -33.73 -19.61
C LYS A 609 -13.97 -33.84 -18.28
N LYS A 610 -13.41 -33.34 -17.21
CA LYS A 610 -13.98 -33.41 -15.85
C LYS A 610 -14.75 -32.15 -15.46
N ALA A 611 -14.55 -31.04 -16.17
CA ALA A 611 -15.14 -29.74 -15.88
C ALA A 611 -16.56 -29.60 -16.45
N GLN A 612 -17.41 -28.83 -15.76
CA GLN A 612 -18.71 -28.36 -16.23
C GLN A 612 -18.69 -26.90 -16.64
N VAL A 613 -17.69 -26.15 -16.18
CA VAL A 613 -17.50 -24.73 -16.48
C VAL A 613 -16.03 -24.48 -16.78
N VAL A 614 -15.74 -23.66 -17.78
CA VAL A 614 -14.42 -23.05 -18.01
C VAL A 614 -14.56 -21.56 -17.79
N PHE A 615 -13.77 -21.01 -16.87
CA PHE A 615 -13.76 -19.60 -16.56
C PHE A 615 -12.39 -19.00 -16.89
N ILE A 616 -12.33 -18.20 -17.94
CA ILE A 616 -11.11 -17.51 -18.37
C ILE A 616 -11.05 -16.16 -17.64
N PRO A 617 -10.13 -15.98 -16.67
CA PRO A 617 -10.02 -14.72 -15.93
C PRO A 617 -9.46 -13.61 -16.82
N GLY A 618 -9.72 -12.35 -16.44
CA GLY A 618 -9.06 -11.18 -16.98
C GLY A 618 -7.61 -11.05 -16.49
N GLY A 619 -7.03 -9.89 -16.63
CA GLY A 619 -5.71 -9.58 -16.10
C GLY A 619 -4.97 -8.50 -16.88
N PHE A 620 -3.65 -8.45 -16.68
CA PHE A 620 -2.74 -7.63 -17.46
C PHE A 620 -2.63 -8.25 -18.86
N SER A 621 -3.77 -8.29 -19.55
CA SER A 621 -3.73 -8.73 -20.91
C SER A 621 -2.87 -7.71 -21.63
N GLY A 622 -1.76 -8.13 -22.14
CA GLY A 622 -1.14 -7.40 -23.17
C GLY A 622 -2.07 -7.23 -24.38
N GLY A 623 -3.36 -7.05 -24.17
CA GLY A 623 -4.28 -6.56 -25.19
C GLY A 623 -3.78 -5.29 -25.81
N ASP A 624 -2.95 -4.61 -25.05
CA ASP A 624 -2.26 -3.37 -25.43
C ASP A 624 -0.96 -3.62 -26.20
N GLU A 625 -0.46 -4.85 -26.26
CA GLU A 625 0.75 -5.20 -27.01
C GLU A 625 0.44 -6.04 -28.22
N PRO A 626 1.24 -5.93 -29.34
CA PRO A 626 1.02 -6.68 -30.58
C PRO A 626 0.90 -8.19 -30.39
N ASP A 627 1.57 -8.74 -29.34
CA ASP A 627 1.65 -10.17 -29.04
C ASP A 627 0.90 -10.56 -27.76
N GLY A 628 -0.07 -9.75 -27.34
CA GLY A 628 -0.79 -9.89 -26.10
C GLY A 628 -1.40 -11.26 -25.83
N SER A 629 -1.74 -11.52 -24.55
CA SER A 629 -2.27 -12.80 -24.06
C SER A 629 -3.47 -13.31 -24.86
N GLY A 630 -4.27 -12.44 -25.43
CA GLY A 630 -5.40 -12.82 -26.30
C GLY A 630 -5.00 -13.66 -27.52
N LYS A 631 -3.87 -13.38 -28.17
CA LYS A 631 -3.35 -14.19 -29.28
C LYS A 631 -2.91 -15.57 -28.81
N PHE A 632 -2.22 -15.64 -27.69
CA PHE A 632 -1.77 -16.91 -27.12
C PHE A 632 -2.97 -17.77 -26.67
N ILE A 633 -3.95 -17.19 -25.99
CA ILE A 633 -5.18 -17.85 -25.59
C ILE A 633 -5.91 -18.41 -26.81
N THR A 634 -6.07 -17.60 -27.87
CA THR A 634 -6.71 -18.00 -29.11
C THR A 634 -5.96 -19.18 -29.77
N ALA A 635 -4.63 -19.11 -29.84
CA ALA A 635 -3.81 -20.19 -30.41
C ALA A 635 -3.94 -21.47 -29.59
N PHE A 636 -3.93 -21.38 -28.26
CA PHE A 636 -4.10 -22.50 -27.34
C PHE A 636 -5.45 -23.19 -27.54
N PHE A 637 -6.55 -22.44 -27.58
CA PHE A 637 -7.89 -22.99 -27.79
C PHE A 637 -8.15 -23.49 -29.23
N ARG A 638 -7.32 -23.10 -30.21
CA ARG A 638 -7.35 -23.68 -31.58
C ARG A 638 -6.63 -25.02 -31.69
N ASN A 639 -5.88 -25.44 -30.67
CA ASN A 639 -5.29 -26.77 -30.67
C ASN A 639 -6.40 -27.84 -30.79
N ALA A 640 -6.18 -28.87 -31.62
CA ALA A 640 -7.20 -29.86 -31.95
C ALA A 640 -7.79 -30.57 -30.72
N ALA A 641 -6.94 -30.94 -29.74
CA ALA A 641 -7.37 -31.60 -28.52
C ALA A 641 -8.25 -30.70 -27.65
N VAL A 642 -7.80 -29.46 -27.39
CA VAL A 642 -8.57 -28.50 -26.58
C VAL A 642 -9.87 -28.13 -27.28
N LYS A 643 -9.82 -27.86 -28.61
CA LYS A 643 -11.01 -27.54 -29.41
C LYS A 643 -12.06 -28.62 -29.36
N ALA A 644 -11.65 -29.90 -29.44
CA ALA A 644 -12.56 -31.02 -29.35
C ALA A 644 -13.29 -31.10 -28.00
N GLU A 645 -12.55 -30.86 -26.90
CA GLU A 645 -13.15 -30.86 -25.55
C GLU A 645 -14.06 -29.64 -25.31
N VAL A 646 -13.72 -28.47 -25.90
CA VAL A 646 -14.63 -27.31 -25.86
C VAL A 646 -15.94 -27.61 -26.57
N ALA A 647 -15.87 -28.18 -27.76
CA ALA A 647 -17.07 -28.56 -28.51
C ALA A 647 -17.92 -29.61 -27.76
N ASP A 648 -17.27 -30.62 -27.17
CA ASP A 648 -17.96 -31.61 -26.34
C ASP A 648 -18.61 -30.96 -25.09
N LEU A 649 -17.92 -30.04 -24.45
CA LEU A 649 -18.48 -29.32 -23.30
C LEU A 649 -19.73 -28.52 -23.68
N LEU A 650 -19.70 -27.80 -24.80
CA LEU A 650 -20.80 -26.93 -25.24
C LEU A 650 -21.96 -27.70 -25.86
N ASP A 651 -21.66 -28.70 -26.69
CA ASP A 651 -22.69 -29.39 -27.50
C ASP A 651 -23.32 -30.58 -26.78
N ASN A 652 -22.56 -31.30 -25.92
CA ASN A 652 -23.00 -32.55 -25.33
C ASN A 652 -23.18 -32.49 -23.79
N ARG A 653 -22.42 -31.64 -23.10
CA ARG A 653 -22.45 -31.61 -21.63
C ARG A 653 -23.06 -30.31 -21.06
N GLY A 654 -23.25 -29.29 -21.85
CA GLY A 654 -23.59 -27.90 -21.66
C GLY A 654 -24.70 -27.41 -20.87
#